data_1eaca10922578d8ba6a551ac9626dd30
#
_entry.id   1eaca10922578d8ba6a551ac9626dd30
#
_cell.length_a   1.000
_cell.length_b   1.000
_cell.length_c   1.000
_cell.angle_alpha   90.00
_cell.angle_beta   90.00
_cell.angle_gamma   90.00
#
_symmetry.space_group_name_H-M   'P 1'
#
loop_
_entity.id
_entity.type
_entity.pdbx_description
1 polymer ?
#
loop_
_entity_poly.entity_id
_entity_poly.type
_entity_poly.pdbx_seq_one_letter_code
_entity_poly.pdbx_strand_id
1 'polypeptide(L)'
;MITHNICIAWRNISKYLSQNIISVVGLSASLVSFSICMHFNRFYLEQYDSVEKRDQIVSISLQRSEGQYAWLRSQEGQRLKSLQIQTLSHVNIVMSPDMNTYIDETDGKRLPYQLRGVETDTAFAALFTPTIVAGSWEQVARNPNSLVLTASVARRIFGSETDAIGRILSRAEHVYRNETYTVQAVMEDLPKNKCTAICGEEMGIDLLRINELEGMLAKDEPNYRYTYTYGLLAKGCTIEDVDRELETVMTHFPLIQGRERYENELFVAHRMGELDEKENQIPTLIVTTIAVLILSVGLLNFLHFLIGTLLNRTHEYSMRRLMGCRRRDLFGLLFTQILMMLLASGWLCSYILRVIDLNDLMPADIIMPVADKGKLLWEMGEYLVGLLVFCMLLCLILTLRIHHISIQQGIVGNTAAPRLRRHVSRNFILGLQFFTCWLFVSLTVALFLQSRLTRSAVFDSLTNEEKEQILSVSLQSDLVSIPFQEKPLLCQRLAAHAGVKGMMENSIFLSGANVPATVKDEEGNMLVHAKTDKTGVIKVTPMASFETVPAKFFDFMNVKLLHGTFPKSENEAVADMAFVEAFGEDIIGKTFYLENHMQGYRVTGIVDYISLRNYTYNVSSSVGFLYRISENEHISPKRVYLKCYPEQIEAVRDHVKTELRKVFPENVEPEITTLMQDIEEAHAFEMQMQKIILFFSIVCLAITLLGVYSAITIDTERRRREVAIRKVFGARFHNILWMFGRRYFWLLVIPAMLAFPIDYLILRAFSMNYVKFINFGPLFWLCIFAGVSLLVVLTILWRILKVANTHPADEIAKS
;
A
#
# COMPACT_ATOMS: atom_id res chain seq x y z
N MET A 1 -44.99 3.79 -24.79
CA MET A 1 -44.47 4.84 -23.90
C MET A 1 -42.95 4.71 -23.70
N ILE A 2 -42.43 3.56 -23.31
CA ILE A 2 -40.99 3.33 -23.09
C ILE A 2 -40.14 3.60 -24.35
N THR A 3 -40.51 3.02 -25.51
CA THR A 3 -39.82 3.22 -26.79
C THR A 3 -39.79 4.69 -27.20
N HIS A 4 -40.89 5.42 -26.98
CA HIS A 4 -40.97 6.86 -27.23
C HIS A 4 -39.99 7.66 -26.35
N ASN A 5 -39.94 7.34 -25.05
CA ASN A 5 -39.01 7.97 -24.14
C ASN A 5 -37.56 7.68 -24.50
N ILE A 6 -37.23 6.45 -24.94
CA ILE A 6 -35.88 6.08 -25.42
C ILE A 6 -35.50 6.91 -26.66
N CYS A 7 -36.40 7.01 -27.67
CA CYS A 7 -36.12 7.81 -28.88
C CYS A 7 -35.89 9.30 -28.53
N ILE A 8 -36.69 9.86 -27.63
CA ILE A 8 -36.50 11.26 -27.20
C ILE A 8 -35.22 11.41 -26.41
N ALA A 9 -34.91 10.49 -25.49
CA ALA A 9 -33.68 10.52 -24.72
C ALA A 9 -32.46 10.44 -25.63
N TRP A 10 -32.44 9.52 -26.61
CA TRP A 10 -31.38 9.39 -27.59
C TRP A 10 -31.20 10.67 -28.42
N ARG A 11 -32.27 11.26 -28.96
CA ARG A 11 -32.20 12.52 -29.68
C ARG A 11 -31.65 13.66 -28.81
N ASN A 12 -31.99 13.64 -27.52
CA ASN A 12 -31.49 14.59 -26.56
C ASN A 12 -30.00 14.43 -26.28
N ILE A 13 -29.54 13.18 -26.13
CA ILE A 13 -28.13 12.85 -25.93
C ILE A 13 -27.35 13.26 -27.20
N SER A 14 -27.84 12.97 -28.39
CA SER A 14 -27.18 13.28 -29.65
C SER A 14 -27.07 14.79 -29.91
N LYS A 15 -28.07 15.60 -29.49
CA LYS A 15 -28.04 17.06 -29.65
C LYS A 15 -26.93 17.72 -28.84
N TYR A 16 -26.54 17.16 -27.70
CA TYR A 16 -25.46 17.67 -26.82
C TYR A 16 -24.36 16.64 -26.62
N LEU A 17 -23.98 15.97 -27.75
CA LEU A 17 -23.12 14.78 -27.72
C LEU A 17 -21.81 15.02 -26.97
N SER A 18 -21.09 16.10 -27.27
CA SER A 18 -19.80 16.39 -26.63
C SER A 18 -19.90 16.53 -25.11
N GLN A 19 -20.96 17.18 -24.63
CA GLN A 19 -21.17 17.37 -23.18
C GLN A 19 -21.61 16.07 -22.50
N ASN A 20 -22.41 15.25 -23.18
CA ASN A 20 -22.83 13.94 -22.65
C ASN A 20 -21.65 12.96 -22.58
N ILE A 21 -20.77 12.92 -23.62
CA ILE A 21 -19.54 12.13 -23.60
C ILE A 21 -18.65 12.56 -22.41
N ILE A 22 -18.44 13.87 -22.24
CA ILE A 22 -17.65 14.39 -21.12
C ILE A 22 -18.20 13.92 -19.76
N SER A 23 -19.53 13.96 -19.60
CA SER A 23 -20.18 13.53 -18.35
C SER A 23 -20.07 12.02 -18.13
N VAL A 24 -20.24 11.21 -19.18
CA VAL A 24 -20.09 9.76 -19.12
C VAL A 24 -18.66 9.38 -18.80
N VAL A 25 -17.68 9.94 -19.50
CA VAL A 25 -16.25 9.67 -19.27
C VAL A 25 -15.82 10.09 -17.86
N GLY A 26 -16.23 11.28 -17.41
CA GLY A 26 -15.91 11.77 -16.06
C GLY A 26 -16.51 10.90 -14.97
N LEU A 27 -17.78 10.49 -15.12
CA LEU A 27 -18.43 9.59 -14.16
C LEU A 27 -17.81 8.18 -14.18
N SER A 28 -17.46 7.65 -15.37
CA SER A 28 -16.81 6.35 -15.49
C SER A 28 -15.45 6.34 -14.82
N ALA A 29 -14.62 7.36 -15.06
CA ALA A 29 -13.30 7.48 -14.44
C ALA A 29 -13.39 7.57 -12.91
N SER A 30 -14.37 8.34 -12.40
CA SER A 30 -14.61 8.42 -10.95
C SER A 30 -15.12 7.09 -10.37
N LEU A 31 -15.98 6.39 -11.08
CA LEU A 31 -16.50 5.09 -10.64
C LEU A 31 -15.40 4.02 -10.66
N VAL A 32 -14.50 4.00 -11.66
CA VAL A 32 -13.31 3.14 -11.69
C VAL A 32 -12.46 3.39 -10.45
N SER A 33 -12.09 4.65 -10.21
CA SER A 33 -11.25 5.02 -9.07
C SER A 33 -11.90 4.64 -7.73
N PHE A 34 -13.20 4.91 -7.59
CA PHE A 34 -13.97 4.53 -6.39
C PHE A 34 -14.01 3.03 -6.19
N SER A 35 -14.28 2.25 -7.26
CA SER A 35 -14.37 0.79 -7.18
C SER A 35 -13.04 0.17 -6.78
N ILE A 36 -11.93 0.67 -7.32
CA ILE A 36 -10.58 0.22 -6.95
C ILE A 36 -10.34 0.51 -5.45
N CYS A 37 -10.52 1.74 -4.99
CA CYS A 37 -10.30 2.10 -3.58
C CYS A 37 -11.17 1.28 -2.62
N MET A 38 -12.44 1.08 -2.95
CA MET A 38 -13.36 0.34 -2.09
C MET A 38 -13.08 -1.16 -2.09
N HIS A 39 -12.58 -1.71 -3.21
CA HIS A 39 -12.12 -3.09 -3.28
C HIS A 39 -10.95 -3.34 -2.34
N PHE A 40 -9.98 -2.40 -2.30
CA PHE A 40 -8.90 -2.42 -1.32
C PHE A 40 -9.41 -2.40 0.13
N ASN A 41 -10.31 -1.48 0.44
CA ASN A 41 -10.85 -1.40 1.80
C ASN A 41 -11.59 -2.67 2.21
N ARG A 42 -12.38 -3.25 1.31
CA ARG A 42 -13.09 -4.50 1.58
C ARG A 42 -12.14 -5.65 1.84
N PHE A 43 -11.02 -5.72 1.13
CA PHE A 43 -10.02 -6.75 1.37
C PHE A 43 -9.53 -6.73 2.83
N TYR A 44 -9.16 -5.57 3.35
CA TYR A 44 -8.71 -5.44 4.74
C TYR A 44 -9.83 -5.68 5.75
N LEU A 45 -11.05 -5.22 5.47
CA LEU A 45 -12.19 -5.40 6.37
C LEU A 45 -12.69 -6.86 6.40
N GLU A 46 -12.64 -7.56 5.27
CA GLU A 46 -13.12 -8.93 5.13
C GLU A 46 -12.00 -9.98 5.31
N GLN A 47 -10.78 -9.57 5.65
CA GLN A 47 -9.62 -10.45 5.80
C GLN A 47 -9.89 -11.61 6.75
N TYR A 48 -10.49 -11.33 7.90
CA TYR A 48 -10.80 -12.32 8.94
C TYR A 48 -12.09 -13.10 8.69
N ASP A 49 -12.95 -12.67 7.79
CA ASP A 49 -14.19 -13.37 7.45
C ASP A 49 -13.95 -14.73 6.75
N SER A 50 -12.72 -14.93 6.25
CA SER A 50 -12.27 -16.21 5.70
C SER A 50 -12.02 -17.28 6.76
N VAL A 51 -11.98 -16.93 8.05
CA VAL A 51 -11.77 -17.86 9.16
C VAL A 51 -13.12 -18.28 9.73
N GLU A 52 -13.50 -19.55 9.52
CA GLU A 52 -14.84 -20.06 9.84
C GLU A 52 -15.26 -19.90 11.30
N LYS A 53 -14.31 -20.01 12.24
CA LYS A 53 -14.57 -19.90 13.68
C LYS A 53 -14.12 -18.56 14.28
N ARG A 54 -14.03 -17.51 13.47
CA ARG A 54 -13.53 -16.19 13.89
C ARG A 54 -14.10 -15.71 15.24
N ASP A 55 -15.42 -15.84 15.41
CA ASP A 55 -16.11 -15.35 16.61
C ASP A 55 -15.84 -16.19 17.88
N GLN A 56 -15.27 -17.40 17.71
CA GLN A 56 -14.89 -18.31 18.81
C GLN A 56 -13.39 -18.30 19.06
N ILE A 57 -12.61 -17.68 18.16
CA ILE A 57 -11.16 -17.61 18.28
C ILE A 57 -10.77 -16.30 18.96
N VAL A 58 -9.98 -16.45 20.02
CA VAL A 58 -9.39 -15.34 20.78
C VAL A 58 -7.92 -15.23 20.42
N SER A 59 -7.48 -14.02 20.08
CA SER A 59 -6.07 -13.68 19.93
C SER A 59 -5.54 -13.15 21.26
N ILE A 60 -4.45 -13.70 21.75
CA ILE A 60 -3.81 -13.26 23.00
C ILE A 60 -2.64 -12.37 22.64
N SER A 61 -2.68 -11.14 23.07
CA SER A 61 -1.70 -10.09 22.85
C SER A 61 -0.98 -9.71 24.13
N LEU A 62 0.15 -9.04 23.97
CA LEU A 62 0.90 -8.46 25.07
C LEU A 62 0.72 -6.94 25.07
N GLN A 63 0.13 -6.42 26.13
CA GLN A 63 0.06 -4.98 26.37
C GLN A 63 1.25 -4.51 27.19
N ARG A 64 1.93 -3.48 26.74
CA ARG A 64 3.02 -2.77 27.42
C ARG A 64 2.68 -1.30 27.57
N SER A 65 3.47 -0.59 28.36
CA SER A 65 3.37 0.88 28.50
C SER A 65 3.50 1.63 27.17
N GLU A 66 4.16 1.05 26.20
CA GLU A 66 4.47 1.64 24.89
C GLU A 66 3.42 1.31 23.81
N GLY A 67 2.56 0.29 24.03
CA GLY A 67 1.55 -0.14 23.08
C GLY A 67 1.12 -1.58 23.27
N GLN A 68 0.29 -2.05 22.38
CA GLN A 68 -0.23 -3.40 22.37
C GLN A 68 0.37 -4.17 21.18
N TYR A 69 0.87 -5.38 21.43
CA TYR A 69 1.56 -6.21 20.44
C TYR A 69 0.76 -7.48 20.21
N ALA A 70 0.35 -7.71 18.95
CA ALA A 70 -0.41 -8.90 18.54
C ALA A 70 0.40 -10.21 18.65
N TRP A 71 1.70 -10.11 18.85
CA TRP A 71 2.62 -11.24 18.90
C TRP A 71 3.28 -11.38 20.27
N LEU A 72 3.53 -12.62 20.67
CA LEU A 72 4.26 -12.99 21.88
C LEU A 72 5.64 -13.52 21.48
N ARG A 73 6.56 -13.56 22.41
CA ARG A 73 7.77 -14.36 22.22
C ARG A 73 7.43 -15.85 22.31
N SER A 74 8.14 -16.68 21.56
CA SER A 74 7.86 -18.11 21.51
C SER A 74 7.80 -18.76 22.90
N GLN A 75 8.68 -18.35 23.82
CA GLN A 75 8.68 -18.81 25.21
C GLN A 75 7.43 -18.40 25.99
N GLU A 76 6.92 -17.19 25.77
CA GLU A 76 5.71 -16.67 26.43
C GLU A 76 4.47 -17.44 25.96
N GLY A 77 4.34 -17.65 24.62
CA GLY A 77 3.24 -18.41 24.05
C GLY A 77 3.22 -19.87 24.51
N GLN A 78 4.39 -20.53 24.53
CA GLN A 78 4.51 -21.92 25.00
C GLN A 78 4.16 -22.09 26.48
N ARG A 79 4.58 -21.12 27.29
CA ARG A 79 4.28 -21.12 28.70
C ARG A 79 2.79 -20.88 28.95
N LEU A 80 2.19 -19.97 28.20
CA LEU A 80 0.76 -19.74 28.24
C LEU A 80 -0.03 -21.01 27.93
N LYS A 81 0.42 -21.78 26.92
CA LYS A 81 -0.15 -23.07 26.58
C LYS A 81 -0.01 -24.11 27.70
N SER A 82 1.12 -24.12 28.40
CA SER A 82 1.38 -25.07 29.52
C SER A 82 0.48 -24.81 30.76
N LEU A 83 -0.12 -23.62 30.90
CA LEU A 83 -0.92 -23.23 32.05
C LEU A 83 -2.36 -23.78 32.04
N GLN A 84 -2.78 -24.44 30.96
CA GLN A 84 -4.11 -25.05 30.83
C GLN A 84 -5.26 -24.11 31.23
N ILE A 85 -5.37 -22.98 30.56
CA ILE A 85 -6.41 -21.96 30.77
C ILE A 85 -7.79 -22.61 30.61
N GLN A 86 -8.64 -22.56 31.66
CA GLN A 86 -9.92 -23.28 31.67
C GLN A 86 -10.97 -22.68 30.76
N THR A 87 -10.91 -21.37 30.52
CA THR A 87 -11.80 -20.64 29.60
C THR A 87 -11.53 -20.91 28.13
N LEU A 88 -10.39 -21.59 27.83
CA LEU A 88 -10.01 -21.98 26.48
C LEU A 88 -10.02 -23.51 26.33
N SER A 89 -10.72 -24.01 25.31
CA SER A 89 -10.74 -25.45 25.00
C SER A 89 -9.47 -25.92 24.32
N HIS A 90 -8.84 -25.07 23.52
CA HIS A 90 -7.56 -25.30 22.81
C HIS A 90 -6.77 -24.02 22.77
N VAL A 91 -5.45 -24.13 22.89
CA VAL A 91 -4.50 -23.04 22.66
C VAL A 91 -3.55 -23.47 21.54
N ASN A 92 -3.46 -22.65 20.52
CA ASN A 92 -2.60 -22.85 19.35
C ASN A 92 -1.56 -21.74 19.28
N ILE A 93 -0.34 -22.14 18.97
CA ILE A 93 0.76 -21.20 18.74
C ILE A 93 1.14 -21.30 17.27
N VAL A 94 1.17 -20.17 16.61
CA VAL A 94 1.58 -20.03 15.21
C VAL A 94 2.83 -19.16 15.19
N MET A 95 3.97 -19.71 14.78
CA MET A 95 5.20 -18.93 14.63
C MET A 95 5.15 -18.08 13.36
N SER A 96 5.87 -16.98 13.38
CA SER A 96 6.05 -16.18 12.17
C SER A 96 6.58 -17.04 11.03
N PRO A 97 6.03 -16.89 9.81
CA PRO A 97 6.49 -17.63 8.66
C PRO A 97 7.98 -17.40 8.39
N ASP A 98 8.64 -18.44 7.98
CA ASP A 98 10.05 -18.41 7.60
C ASP A 98 10.27 -19.10 6.26
N MET A 99 11.24 -18.63 5.51
CA MET A 99 11.66 -19.22 4.25
C MET A 99 12.84 -20.15 4.53
N ASN A 100 12.66 -21.45 4.29
CA ASN A 100 13.69 -22.46 4.54
C ASN A 100 13.95 -23.32 3.31
N THR A 101 15.17 -23.87 3.27
CA THR A 101 15.56 -24.82 2.23
C THR A 101 15.26 -26.25 2.70
N TYR A 102 14.52 -26.99 1.89
CA TYR A 102 14.18 -28.39 2.11
C TYR A 102 14.81 -29.26 1.03
N ILE A 103 15.34 -30.42 1.43
CA ILE A 103 15.94 -31.40 0.53
C ILE A 103 15.13 -32.68 0.61
N ASP A 104 14.68 -33.20 -0.54
CA ASP A 104 14.04 -34.53 -0.61
C ASP A 104 15.11 -35.62 -0.45
N GLU A 105 15.03 -36.36 0.64
CA GLU A 105 15.92 -37.48 0.94
C GLU A 105 15.42 -38.80 0.33
N THR A 106 14.22 -38.90 -0.20
CA THR A 106 13.56 -40.15 -0.57
C THR A 106 14.10 -40.68 -1.90
N ASP A 107 14.38 -39.83 -2.88
CA ASP A 107 14.74 -40.26 -4.26
C ASP A 107 16.24 -40.14 -4.58
N GLY A 108 17.09 -39.82 -3.61
CA GLY A 108 18.54 -39.68 -3.82
C GLY A 108 18.95 -38.51 -4.73
N LYS A 109 18.00 -37.79 -5.29
CA LYS A 109 18.20 -36.55 -6.10
C LYS A 109 18.14 -35.33 -5.17
N ARG A 110 19.10 -35.09 -4.38
CA ARG A 110 19.16 -33.96 -3.41
C ARG A 110 18.90 -32.61 -4.06
N LEU A 111 17.68 -32.38 -4.55
CA LEU A 111 17.25 -31.09 -5.06
C LEU A 111 16.78 -30.25 -3.87
N PRO A 112 17.38 -29.10 -3.63
CA PRO A 112 16.93 -28.18 -2.59
C PRO A 112 15.72 -27.36 -3.06
N TYR A 113 14.69 -27.35 -2.25
CA TYR A 113 13.47 -26.55 -2.46
C TYR A 113 13.40 -25.44 -1.43
N GLN A 114 13.16 -24.22 -1.84
CA GLN A 114 12.91 -23.13 -0.92
C GLN A 114 11.41 -23.01 -0.70
N LEU A 115 10.96 -23.19 0.55
CA LEU A 115 9.56 -23.26 0.90
C LEU A 115 9.29 -22.36 2.11
N ARG A 116 8.20 -21.59 2.02
CA ARG A 116 7.73 -20.77 3.11
C ARG A 116 6.89 -21.61 4.06
N GLY A 117 7.41 -21.80 5.24
CA GLY A 117 6.80 -22.65 6.25
C GLY A 117 6.32 -21.87 7.46
N VAL A 118 5.23 -22.34 8.03
CA VAL A 118 4.75 -21.90 9.33
C VAL A 118 4.90 -23.05 10.31
N GLU A 119 5.52 -22.79 11.44
CA GLU A 119 5.61 -23.76 12.54
C GLU A 119 4.43 -23.57 13.48
N THR A 120 3.74 -24.64 13.79
CA THR A 120 2.55 -24.64 14.64
C THR A 120 2.39 -25.99 15.36
N ASP A 121 1.36 -26.11 16.17
CA ASP A 121 1.02 -27.34 16.88
C ASP A 121 -0.25 -28.02 16.37
N THR A 122 -0.57 -29.18 16.95
CA THR A 122 -1.72 -30.00 16.53
C THR A 122 -3.08 -29.36 16.75
N ALA A 123 -3.18 -28.32 17.62
CA ALA A 123 -4.43 -27.58 17.84
C ALA A 123 -4.83 -26.72 16.65
N PHE A 124 -3.93 -26.49 15.69
CA PHE A 124 -4.20 -25.68 14.48
C PHE A 124 -5.49 -26.12 13.76
N ALA A 125 -5.70 -27.44 13.59
CA ALA A 125 -6.90 -27.94 12.91
C ALA A 125 -8.19 -27.68 13.68
N ALA A 126 -8.13 -27.64 15.03
CA ALA A 126 -9.33 -27.36 15.83
C ALA A 126 -9.80 -25.92 15.67
N LEU A 127 -8.85 -24.97 15.49
CA LEU A 127 -9.12 -23.55 15.30
C LEU A 127 -9.41 -23.21 13.85
N PHE A 128 -8.54 -23.57 12.92
CA PHE A 128 -8.52 -23.07 11.55
C PHE A 128 -9.07 -24.04 10.50
N THR A 129 -9.47 -25.24 10.90
CA THR A 129 -10.20 -26.23 10.07
C THR A 129 -9.63 -26.39 8.64
N PRO A 130 -8.33 -26.75 8.46
CA PRO A 130 -7.76 -26.91 7.13
C PRO A 130 -8.43 -28.08 6.38
N THR A 131 -8.76 -27.89 5.12
CA THR A 131 -9.30 -28.95 4.25
C THR A 131 -8.16 -29.87 3.82
N ILE A 132 -8.19 -31.13 4.24
CA ILE A 132 -7.17 -32.13 3.86
C ILE A 132 -7.56 -32.79 2.54
N VAL A 133 -6.65 -32.74 1.56
CA VAL A 133 -6.82 -33.31 0.21
C VAL A 133 -6.26 -34.75 0.14
N ALA A 134 -5.12 -34.99 0.80
CA ALA A 134 -4.50 -36.32 0.89
C ALA A 134 -3.89 -36.53 2.27
N GLY A 135 -3.81 -37.80 2.76
CA GLY A 135 -3.39 -38.09 4.12
C GLY A 135 -4.47 -37.82 5.16
N SER A 136 -4.11 -37.67 6.43
CA SER A 136 -5.08 -37.33 7.48
C SER A 136 -4.44 -36.53 8.61
N TRP A 137 -5.23 -35.62 9.23
CA TRP A 137 -4.78 -34.84 10.39
C TRP A 137 -4.51 -35.72 11.62
N GLU A 138 -5.16 -36.87 11.72
CA GLU A 138 -4.89 -37.83 12.81
C GLU A 138 -3.46 -38.42 12.74
N GLN A 139 -2.97 -38.64 11.51
CA GLN A 139 -1.58 -39.08 11.30
C GLN A 139 -0.59 -37.97 11.64
N VAL A 140 -0.91 -36.76 11.25
CA VAL A 140 -0.15 -35.55 11.60
C VAL A 140 -0.03 -35.42 13.13
N ALA A 141 -1.13 -35.60 13.86
CA ALA A 141 -1.16 -35.44 15.31
C ALA A 141 -0.43 -36.54 16.08
N ARG A 142 -0.30 -37.74 15.49
CA ARG A 142 0.38 -38.91 16.14
C ARG A 142 1.88 -38.92 15.92
N ASN A 143 2.39 -38.30 14.89
CA ASN A 143 3.79 -38.37 14.53
C ASN A 143 4.47 -36.99 14.83
N PRO A 144 5.52 -37.02 15.67
CA PRO A 144 6.35 -35.82 15.82
C PRO A 144 7.08 -35.51 14.50
N ASN A 145 7.43 -34.27 14.30
CA ASN A 145 8.07 -33.81 13.06
C ASN A 145 7.26 -34.09 11.79
N SER A 146 5.95 -33.88 11.87
CA SER A 146 5.05 -34.00 10.73
C SER A 146 5.08 -32.72 9.90
N LEU A 147 4.94 -32.92 8.58
CA LEU A 147 4.85 -31.84 7.61
C LEU A 147 3.51 -31.92 6.87
N VAL A 148 2.83 -30.80 6.74
CA VAL A 148 1.62 -30.65 5.92
C VAL A 148 1.95 -29.73 4.78
N LEU A 149 1.89 -30.22 3.54
CA LEU A 149 2.12 -29.40 2.34
C LEU A 149 0.83 -28.80 1.83
N THR A 150 0.91 -27.69 1.11
CA THR A 150 -0.22 -27.23 0.31
C THR A 150 -0.34 -28.02 -0.98
N ALA A 151 -1.53 -28.12 -1.56
CA ALA A 151 -1.80 -28.89 -2.76
C ALA A 151 -0.99 -28.39 -3.97
N SER A 152 -0.84 -27.08 -4.11
CA SER A 152 -0.03 -26.48 -5.17
C SER A 152 1.44 -26.89 -5.08
N VAL A 153 2.01 -26.88 -3.88
CA VAL A 153 3.39 -27.28 -3.61
C VAL A 153 3.58 -28.78 -3.83
N ALA A 154 2.67 -29.62 -3.33
CA ALA A 154 2.71 -31.06 -3.55
C ALA A 154 2.73 -31.43 -5.04
N ARG A 155 1.84 -30.82 -5.84
CA ARG A 155 1.82 -30.99 -7.30
C ARG A 155 3.09 -30.47 -7.97
N ARG A 156 3.59 -29.31 -7.56
CA ARG A 156 4.76 -28.67 -8.14
C ARG A 156 6.04 -29.48 -7.93
N ILE A 157 6.20 -30.08 -6.73
CA ILE A 157 7.43 -30.80 -6.35
C ILE A 157 7.33 -32.28 -6.71
N PHE A 158 6.20 -32.91 -6.42
CA PHE A 158 6.04 -34.37 -6.51
C PHE A 158 5.10 -34.83 -7.65
N GLY A 159 4.47 -33.91 -8.36
CA GLY A 159 3.58 -34.21 -9.47
C GLY A 159 2.13 -34.48 -9.06
N SER A 160 1.87 -34.99 -7.85
CA SER A 160 0.53 -35.20 -7.33
C SER A 160 0.50 -35.03 -5.79
N GLU A 161 -0.70 -34.83 -5.24
CA GLU A 161 -0.92 -34.71 -3.81
C GLU A 161 -0.67 -36.06 -3.08
N THR A 162 -1.00 -37.16 -3.73
CA THR A 162 -0.84 -38.50 -3.17
C THR A 162 0.63 -38.95 -3.15
N ASP A 163 1.41 -38.56 -4.14
CA ASP A 163 2.83 -38.95 -4.24
C ASP A 163 3.70 -38.17 -3.25
N ALA A 164 3.18 -37.08 -2.68
CA ALA A 164 3.84 -36.34 -1.63
C ALA A 164 3.78 -37.04 -0.26
N ILE A 165 2.77 -37.89 -0.01
CA ILE A 165 2.58 -38.52 1.29
C ILE A 165 3.70 -39.57 1.56
N GLY A 166 4.27 -39.47 2.76
CA GLY A 166 5.37 -40.34 3.20
C GLY A 166 6.75 -39.89 2.73
N ARG A 167 6.86 -38.82 1.92
CA ARG A 167 8.15 -38.23 1.55
C ARG A 167 8.86 -37.63 2.78
N ILE A 168 10.16 -37.76 2.81
CA ILE A 168 11.01 -37.26 3.88
C ILE A 168 11.76 -36.04 3.37
N LEU A 169 11.49 -34.92 3.98
CA LEU A 169 12.15 -33.64 3.67
C LEU A 169 13.09 -33.26 4.82
N SER A 170 14.35 -33.04 4.52
CA SER A 170 15.32 -32.51 5.48
C SER A 170 15.44 -31.01 5.35
N ARG A 171 15.36 -30.30 6.47
CA ARG A 171 15.56 -28.87 6.53
C ARG A 171 17.05 -28.55 6.56
N ALA A 172 17.54 -27.89 5.53
CA ALA A 172 18.94 -27.48 5.42
C ALA A 172 19.12 -26.07 6.03
N GLU A 173 19.01 -25.98 7.34
CA GLU A 173 19.38 -24.76 8.08
C GLU A 173 20.50 -25.07 9.06
N HIS A 174 21.55 -24.27 9.01
CA HIS A 174 22.72 -24.28 9.89
C HIS A 174 23.51 -25.61 10.01
N VAL A 175 24.80 -25.48 10.00
CA VAL A 175 25.86 -26.50 10.06
C VAL A 175 25.66 -27.55 11.17
N TYR A 176 24.67 -27.46 12.05
CA TYR A 176 24.53 -28.24 13.27
C TYR A 176 23.26 -29.07 13.45
N ARG A 177 22.23 -28.96 12.56
CA ARG A 177 21.01 -29.79 12.68
C ARG A 177 20.35 -30.04 11.32
N ASN A 178 20.40 -31.25 10.89
CA ASN A 178 19.49 -31.81 9.88
C ASN A 178 18.20 -32.24 10.60
N GLU A 179 17.19 -31.35 10.60
CA GLU A 179 15.85 -31.72 11.04
C GLU A 179 15.13 -32.41 9.89
N THR A 180 14.69 -33.66 10.09
CA THR A 180 13.92 -34.38 9.08
C THR A 180 12.45 -34.38 9.42
N TYR A 181 11.64 -34.15 8.43
CA TYR A 181 10.19 -34.13 8.54
C TYR A 181 9.58 -35.10 7.55
N THR A 182 8.49 -35.76 7.94
CA THR A 182 7.73 -36.63 7.05
C THR A 182 6.43 -35.96 6.62
N VAL A 183 6.15 -35.95 5.34
CA VAL A 183 4.87 -35.40 4.80
C VAL A 183 3.74 -36.35 5.17
N GLN A 184 2.88 -35.99 6.11
CA GLN A 184 1.76 -36.82 6.60
C GLN A 184 0.42 -36.42 6.01
N ALA A 185 0.29 -35.17 5.53
CA ALA A 185 -0.93 -34.71 4.91
C ALA A 185 -0.62 -33.62 3.84
N VAL A 186 -1.56 -33.50 2.92
CA VAL A 186 -1.62 -32.38 1.97
C VAL A 186 -2.95 -31.66 2.19
N MET A 187 -2.90 -30.37 2.41
CA MET A 187 -4.07 -29.50 2.60
C MET A 187 -4.35 -28.72 1.34
N GLU A 188 -5.58 -28.25 1.18
CA GLU A 188 -5.94 -27.27 0.17
C GLU A 188 -5.14 -25.98 0.40
N ASP A 189 -4.82 -25.28 -0.71
CA ASP A 189 -4.12 -24.00 -0.63
C ASP A 189 -4.92 -23.00 0.20
N LEU A 190 -4.30 -22.44 1.22
CA LEU A 190 -4.97 -21.41 2.02
C LEU A 190 -5.08 -20.12 1.22
N PRO A 191 -6.26 -19.52 1.15
CA PRO A 191 -6.42 -18.20 0.57
C PRO A 191 -5.48 -17.18 1.25
N LYS A 192 -4.90 -16.26 0.49
CA LYS A 192 -3.93 -15.27 1.01
C LYS A 192 -4.48 -14.48 2.21
N ASN A 193 -5.74 -14.05 2.13
CA ASN A 193 -6.41 -13.37 3.24
C ASN A 193 -6.49 -14.24 4.51
N LYS A 194 -6.68 -15.56 4.38
CA LYS A 194 -6.67 -16.48 5.52
C LYS A 194 -5.26 -16.67 6.07
N CYS A 195 -4.24 -16.72 5.21
CA CYS A 195 -2.84 -16.75 5.65
C CYS A 195 -2.47 -15.48 6.43
N THR A 196 -2.83 -14.30 5.90
CA THR A 196 -2.60 -13.03 6.57
C THR A 196 -3.31 -12.99 7.93
N ALA A 197 -4.56 -13.44 7.99
CA ALA A 197 -5.34 -13.50 9.23
C ALA A 197 -4.72 -14.42 10.30
N ILE A 198 -4.06 -15.52 9.90
CA ILE A 198 -3.53 -16.52 10.82
C ILE A 198 -2.12 -16.20 11.28
N CYS A 199 -1.24 -15.75 10.39
CA CYS A 199 0.19 -15.62 10.67
C CYS A 199 0.82 -14.32 10.14
N GLY A 200 0.02 -13.35 9.70
CA GLY A 200 0.51 -12.09 9.14
C GLY A 200 1.21 -12.25 7.77
N GLU A 201 1.13 -13.42 7.13
CA GLU A 201 1.83 -13.70 5.89
C GLU A 201 0.96 -13.45 4.67
N GLU A 202 1.37 -12.52 3.87
CA GLU A 202 0.61 -11.98 2.75
C GLU A 202 0.87 -12.71 1.43
N MET A 203 2.05 -13.31 1.31
CA MET A 203 2.43 -14.05 0.11
C MET A 203 1.88 -15.48 0.09
N GLY A 204 1.29 -15.93 1.22
CA GLY A 204 0.82 -17.30 1.40
C GLY A 204 1.88 -18.20 2.00
N ILE A 205 1.46 -19.42 2.39
CA ILE A 205 2.34 -20.43 2.98
C ILE A 205 2.37 -21.67 2.08
N ASP A 206 3.54 -22.31 2.03
CA ASP A 206 3.78 -23.54 1.26
C ASP A 206 3.56 -24.78 2.11
N LEU A 207 3.81 -24.68 3.42
CA LEU A 207 3.73 -25.81 4.33
C LEU A 207 3.48 -25.40 5.79
N LEU A 208 2.94 -26.35 6.56
CA LEU A 208 2.92 -26.31 8.01
C LEU A 208 3.90 -27.34 8.58
N ARG A 209 4.76 -26.89 9.48
CA ARG A 209 5.58 -27.77 10.34
C ARG A 209 4.83 -27.98 11.64
N ILE A 210 4.47 -29.21 11.92
CA ILE A 210 3.83 -29.55 13.18
C ILE A 210 4.90 -30.08 14.12
N ASN A 211 5.16 -29.31 15.16
CA ASN A 211 6.16 -29.65 16.15
C ASN A 211 5.52 -29.62 17.54
N GLU A 212 5.79 -30.65 18.36
CA GLU A 212 5.46 -30.55 19.77
C GLU A 212 6.49 -29.62 20.43
N LEU A 213 6.04 -28.44 20.72
CA LEU A 213 6.84 -27.30 21.20
C LEU A 213 7.56 -27.54 22.54
N GLU A 214 7.33 -28.67 23.21
CA GLU A 214 8.00 -29.04 24.45
C GLU A 214 9.53 -29.17 24.32
N GLY A 215 10.01 -29.52 23.13
CA GLY A 215 11.45 -29.64 22.87
C GLY A 215 12.18 -28.30 22.77
N MET A 216 11.47 -27.19 22.53
CA MET A 216 12.07 -25.87 22.40
C MET A 216 12.27 -25.15 23.75
N LEU A 217 11.46 -25.46 24.77
CA LEU A 217 11.63 -24.93 26.13
C LEU A 217 12.88 -25.45 26.85
N ALA A 218 13.41 -26.62 26.42
CA ALA A 218 14.53 -27.28 27.08
C ALA A 218 15.92 -26.68 26.74
N LYS A 219 16.00 -25.67 25.87
CA LYS A 219 17.25 -25.04 25.48
C LYS A 219 17.28 -23.60 25.92
N ASP A 220 18.25 -23.28 26.77
CA ASP A 220 18.59 -21.95 27.27
C ASP A 220 19.01 -20.92 26.17
N GLU A 221 18.73 -21.18 24.91
CA GLU A 221 18.96 -20.21 23.84
C GLU A 221 17.82 -19.17 23.84
N PRO A 222 18.15 -17.90 23.87
CA PRO A 222 17.16 -16.84 23.77
C PRO A 222 16.54 -16.88 22.36
N ASN A 223 15.48 -17.65 22.22
CA ASN A 223 14.79 -17.81 20.95
C ASN A 223 13.84 -16.63 20.77
N TYR A 224 14.30 -15.59 20.06
CA TYR A 224 13.59 -14.34 19.80
C TYR A 224 12.52 -14.46 18.69
N ARG A 225 12.04 -15.65 18.39
CA ARG A 225 10.97 -15.81 17.40
C ARG A 225 9.66 -15.29 17.97
N TYR A 226 8.95 -14.53 17.16
CA TYR A 226 7.63 -14.03 17.48
C TYR A 226 6.57 -15.07 17.11
N THR A 227 5.52 -15.15 17.94
CA THR A 227 4.42 -16.10 17.78
C THR A 227 3.09 -15.38 17.90
N TYR A 228 2.14 -15.78 17.08
CA TYR A 228 0.73 -15.48 17.29
C TYR A 228 0.14 -16.59 18.17
N THR A 229 -0.53 -16.21 19.24
CA THR A 229 -1.13 -17.18 20.17
C THR A 229 -2.64 -17.02 20.11
N TYR A 230 -3.30 -18.11 19.74
CA TYR A 230 -4.74 -18.16 19.59
C TYR A 230 -5.36 -19.14 20.57
N GLY A 231 -6.52 -18.80 21.10
CA GLY A 231 -7.34 -19.68 21.93
C GLY A 231 -8.70 -19.95 21.31
N LEU A 232 -9.22 -21.16 21.41
CA LEU A 232 -10.60 -21.46 21.10
C LEU A 232 -11.43 -21.38 22.37
N LEU A 233 -12.43 -20.52 22.43
CA LEU A 233 -13.30 -20.36 23.59
C LEU A 233 -13.96 -21.68 24.00
N ALA A 234 -13.94 -21.98 25.28
CA ALA A 234 -14.73 -23.06 25.84
C ALA A 234 -16.23 -22.73 25.78
N LYS A 235 -17.08 -23.76 25.75
CA LYS A 235 -18.53 -23.57 25.66
C LYS A 235 -19.08 -22.71 26.80
N GLY A 236 -19.66 -21.59 26.46
CA GLY A 236 -20.30 -20.68 27.41
C GLY A 236 -19.38 -19.64 28.06
N CYS A 237 -18.09 -19.62 27.67
CA CYS A 237 -17.14 -18.59 28.12
C CYS A 237 -17.12 -17.40 27.16
N THR A 238 -16.84 -16.23 27.67
CA THR A 238 -16.68 -14.97 26.95
C THR A 238 -15.20 -14.52 26.95
N ILE A 239 -14.89 -13.52 26.12
CA ILE A 239 -13.53 -12.95 26.06
C ILE A 239 -13.16 -12.31 27.42
N GLU A 240 -14.12 -11.69 28.10
CA GLU A 240 -13.94 -11.09 29.42
C GLU A 240 -13.62 -12.15 30.49
N ASP A 241 -14.12 -13.39 30.32
CA ASP A 241 -13.76 -14.48 31.23
C ASP A 241 -12.31 -14.92 31.02
N VAL A 242 -11.86 -14.93 29.75
CA VAL A 242 -10.44 -15.20 29.40
C VAL A 242 -9.54 -14.13 29.97
N ASP A 243 -9.87 -12.85 29.82
CA ASP A 243 -9.08 -11.73 30.37
C ASP A 243 -8.93 -11.86 31.89
N ARG A 244 -10.01 -12.14 32.60
CA ARG A 244 -9.98 -12.33 34.07
C ARG A 244 -9.08 -13.51 34.49
N GLU A 245 -9.11 -14.58 33.73
CA GLU A 245 -8.24 -15.75 34.00
C GLU A 245 -6.78 -15.40 33.70
N LEU A 246 -6.51 -14.69 32.58
CA LEU A 246 -5.18 -14.23 32.20
C LEU A 246 -4.57 -13.29 33.25
N GLU A 247 -5.33 -12.36 33.81
CA GLU A 247 -4.87 -11.50 34.91
C GLU A 247 -4.41 -12.31 36.13
N THR A 248 -5.17 -13.36 36.47
CA THR A 248 -4.82 -14.26 37.57
C THR A 248 -3.53 -15.03 37.28
N VAL A 249 -3.37 -15.50 36.04
CA VAL A 249 -2.20 -16.25 35.60
C VAL A 249 -0.94 -15.37 35.60
N MET A 250 -1.06 -14.11 35.18
CA MET A 250 0.06 -13.16 35.12
C MET A 250 0.69 -12.91 36.48
N THR A 251 -0.07 -12.95 37.58
CA THR A 251 0.49 -12.79 38.93
C THR A 251 1.43 -13.91 39.32
N HIS A 252 1.33 -15.07 38.67
CA HIS A 252 2.13 -16.28 38.95
C HIS A 252 3.18 -16.57 37.89
N PHE A 253 3.36 -15.72 36.89
CA PHE A 253 4.33 -15.91 35.82
C PHE A 253 5.75 -15.72 36.36
N PRO A 254 6.58 -16.76 36.50
CA PRO A 254 7.96 -16.58 36.91
C PRO A 254 8.73 -15.81 35.84
N LEU A 255 9.63 -14.98 36.31
CA LEU A 255 10.55 -14.21 35.44
C LEU A 255 11.25 -15.15 34.45
N ILE A 256 11.28 -14.76 33.18
CA ILE A 256 12.16 -15.36 32.18
C ILE A 256 13.59 -15.05 32.65
N GLN A 257 14.45 -16.05 32.71
CA GLN A 257 15.81 -15.89 33.24
C GLN A 257 16.50 -14.68 32.59
N GLY A 258 16.93 -13.74 33.44
CA GLY A 258 17.77 -12.60 33.03
C GLY A 258 17.04 -11.31 32.65
N ARG A 259 15.71 -11.20 32.78
CA ARG A 259 15.00 -9.93 32.59
C ARG A 259 14.13 -9.59 33.78
N GLU A 260 14.26 -8.35 34.23
CA GLU A 260 13.24 -7.72 35.08
C GLU A 260 11.95 -7.61 34.27
N ARG A 261 10.85 -8.06 34.82
CA ARG A 261 9.51 -7.87 34.30
C ARG A 261 9.27 -6.36 34.22
N TYR A 262 8.92 -5.84 33.06
CA TYR A 262 8.42 -4.49 33.01
C TYR A 262 7.15 -4.42 33.86
N GLU A 263 7.07 -3.48 34.78
CA GLU A 263 6.02 -3.39 35.80
C GLU A 263 4.58 -3.29 35.28
N ASN A 264 4.38 -3.20 33.96
CA ASN A 264 3.09 -3.00 33.31
C ASN A 264 2.83 -3.91 32.09
N GLU A 265 3.42 -5.12 32.01
CA GLU A 265 3.09 -6.07 30.97
C GLU A 265 1.86 -6.89 31.35
N LEU A 266 0.80 -6.86 30.50
CA LEU A 266 -0.43 -7.63 30.68
C LEU A 266 -0.72 -8.45 29.44
N PHE A 267 -1.13 -9.71 29.60
CA PHE A 267 -1.77 -10.44 28.53
C PHE A 267 -3.22 -10.00 28.41
N VAL A 268 -3.65 -9.70 27.20
CA VAL A 268 -5.01 -9.24 26.92
C VAL A 268 -5.59 -10.09 25.80
N ALA A 269 -6.80 -10.58 26.03
CA ALA A 269 -7.54 -11.35 25.04
C ALA A 269 -8.39 -10.44 24.15
N HIS A 270 -8.35 -10.70 22.86
CA HIS A 270 -9.13 -9.97 21.85
C HIS A 270 -9.82 -10.94 20.94
N ARG A 271 -10.91 -10.48 20.31
CA ARG A 271 -11.45 -11.19 19.17
C ARG A 271 -10.40 -11.23 18.06
N MET A 272 -10.33 -12.36 17.35
CA MET A 272 -9.41 -12.50 16.25
C MET A 272 -9.58 -11.36 15.23
N GLY A 273 -8.49 -10.63 14.95
CA GLY A 273 -8.46 -9.50 14.04
C GLY A 273 -8.84 -8.14 14.64
N GLU A 274 -9.21 -8.07 15.90
CA GLU A 274 -9.63 -6.80 16.52
C GLU A 274 -8.50 -5.75 16.55
N LEU A 275 -7.28 -6.18 16.79
CA LEU A 275 -6.13 -5.28 16.81
C LEU A 275 -5.83 -4.71 15.42
N ASP A 276 -5.81 -5.57 14.41
CA ASP A 276 -5.58 -5.16 13.02
C ASP A 276 -6.72 -4.28 12.51
N GLU A 277 -7.97 -4.59 12.89
CA GLU A 277 -9.11 -3.72 12.59
C GLU A 277 -8.91 -2.32 13.19
N LYS A 278 -8.38 -2.21 14.41
CA LYS A 278 -8.08 -0.93 15.06
C LYS A 278 -6.93 -0.20 14.36
N GLU A 279 -5.85 -0.90 14.02
CA GLU A 279 -4.71 -0.30 13.31
C GLU A 279 -5.11 0.16 11.91
N ASN A 280 -5.94 -0.60 11.21
CA ASN A 280 -6.37 -0.29 9.85
C ASN A 280 -7.54 0.72 9.79
N GLN A 281 -8.11 1.17 10.90
CA GLN A 281 -9.20 2.15 10.90
C GLN A 281 -8.81 3.47 10.22
N ILE A 282 -7.64 4.03 10.56
CA ILE A 282 -7.18 5.31 10.01
C ILE A 282 -6.84 5.17 8.51
N PRO A 283 -6.02 4.20 8.06
CA PRO A 283 -5.79 3.95 6.64
C PRO A 283 -7.08 3.73 5.84
N THR A 284 -7.98 2.89 6.33
CA THR A 284 -9.28 2.61 5.71
C THR A 284 -10.16 3.86 5.60
N LEU A 285 -10.19 4.69 6.64
CA LEU A 285 -10.92 5.97 6.63
C LEU A 285 -10.32 6.94 5.61
N ILE A 286 -9.00 7.01 5.51
CA ILE A 286 -8.31 7.86 4.52
C ILE A 286 -8.66 7.40 3.09
N VAL A 287 -8.51 6.10 2.79
CA VAL A 287 -8.83 5.54 1.46
C VAL A 287 -10.31 5.73 1.12
N THR A 288 -11.21 5.49 2.08
CA THR A 288 -12.65 5.74 1.91
C THR A 288 -12.93 7.22 1.61
N THR A 289 -12.29 8.12 2.34
CA THR A 289 -12.44 9.58 2.13
C THR A 289 -11.98 9.98 0.74
N ILE A 290 -10.83 9.50 0.31
CA ILE A 290 -10.30 9.71 -1.05
C ILE A 290 -11.30 9.19 -2.11
N ALA A 291 -11.77 7.96 -1.94
CA ALA A 291 -12.74 7.32 -2.84
C ALA A 291 -14.02 8.15 -2.96
N VAL A 292 -14.59 8.57 -1.85
CA VAL A 292 -15.81 9.39 -1.80
C VAL A 292 -15.58 10.77 -2.42
N LEU A 293 -14.43 11.39 -2.19
CA LEU A 293 -14.09 12.68 -2.82
C LEU A 293 -14.03 12.56 -4.35
N ILE A 294 -13.35 11.54 -4.88
CA ILE A 294 -13.23 11.32 -6.33
C ILE A 294 -14.60 11.03 -6.95
N LEU A 295 -15.39 10.14 -6.34
CA LEU A 295 -16.74 9.84 -6.82
C LEU A 295 -17.64 11.09 -6.77
N SER A 296 -17.53 11.89 -5.70
CA SER A 296 -18.27 13.15 -5.55
C SER A 296 -17.92 14.14 -6.67
N VAL A 297 -16.65 14.29 -7.03
CA VAL A 297 -16.23 15.17 -8.13
C VAL A 297 -16.85 14.74 -9.45
N GLY A 298 -16.81 13.45 -9.80
CA GLY A 298 -17.44 12.94 -11.02
C GLY A 298 -18.96 13.06 -11.03
N LEU A 299 -19.57 12.71 -9.90
CA LEU A 299 -21.02 12.83 -9.73
C LEU A 299 -21.49 14.29 -9.82
N LEU A 300 -20.80 15.21 -9.15
CA LEU A 300 -21.12 16.64 -9.22
C LEU A 300 -20.95 17.19 -10.62
N ASN A 301 -19.95 16.76 -11.38
CA ASN A 301 -19.79 17.13 -12.79
C ASN A 301 -20.97 16.61 -13.63
N PHE A 302 -21.35 15.35 -13.44
CA PHE A 302 -22.52 14.75 -14.07
C PHE A 302 -23.82 15.51 -13.73
N LEU A 303 -24.03 15.80 -12.44
CA LEU A 303 -25.19 16.56 -11.97
C LEU A 303 -25.22 18.00 -12.49
N HIS A 304 -24.06 18.64 -12.52
CA HIS A 304 -23.94 20.01 -13.06
C HIS A 304 -24.42 20.07 -14.51
N PHE A 305 -23.98 19.11 -15.32
CA PHE A 305 -24.42 19.00 -16.69
C PHE A 305 -25.93 18.68 -16.79
N LEU A 306 -26.41 17.71 -16.04
CA LEU A 306 -27.82 17.31 -16.02
C LEU A 306 -28.74 18.50 -15.67
N ILE A 307 -28.43 19.21 -14.58
CA ILE A 307 -29.20 20.39 -14.15
C ILE A 307 -29.10 21.49 -15.21
N GLY A 308 -27.93 21.70 -15.82
CA GLY A 308 -27.72 22.67 -16.88
C GLY A 308 -28.62 22.41 -18.09
N THR A 309 -28.68 21.17 -18.55
CA THR A 309 -29.53 20.75 -19.70
C THR A 309 -31.03 20.84 -19.39
N LEU A 310 -31.42 20.42 -18.18
CA LEU A 310 -32.81 20.49 -17.73
C LEU A 310 -33.33 21.92 -17.68
N LEU A 311 -32.51 22.84 -17.14
CA LEU A 311 -32.88 24.24 -16.99
C LEU A 311 -32.92 24.98 -18.32
N ASN A 312 -32.16 24.55 -19.32
CA ASN A 312 -32.22 25.11 -20.67
C ASN A 312 -33.47 24.65 -21.45
N ARG A 313 -34.17 23.62 -20.96
CA ARG A 313 -35.36 23.03 -21.58
C ARG A 313 -36.65 23.30 -20.80
N THR A 314 -36.65 24.18 -19.86
CA THR A 314 -37.86 24.55 -19.10
C THR A 314 -39.01 24.96 -19.99
N HIS A 315 -38.74 25.66 -21.10
CA HIS A 315 -39.73 26.02 -22.09
C HIS A 315 -40.36 24.78 -22.76
N GLU A 316 -39.58 23.82 -23.21
CA GLU A 316 -40.04 22.56 -23.79
C GLU A 316 -40.92 21.76 -22.79
N TYR A 317 -40.50 21.67 -21.54
CA TYR A 317 -41.25 21.00 -20.49
C TYR A 317 -42.55 21.73 -20.14
N SER A 318 -42.56 23.06 -20.16
CA SER A 318 -43.76 23.85 -19.95
C SER A 318 -44.79 23.69 -21.09
N MET A 319 -44.32 23.62 -22.34
CA MET A 319 -45.16 23.32 -23.50
C MET A 319 -45.78 21.92 -23.43
N ARG A 320 -44.97 20.91 -23.04
CA ARG A 320 -45.48 19.54 -22.86
C ARG A 320 -46.53 19.46 -21.74
N ARG A 321 -46.39 20.23 -20.68
CA ARG A 321 -47.36 20.33 -19.60
C ARG A 321 -48.68 20.99 -20.08
N LEU A 322 -48.60 22.00 -20.94
CA LEU A 322 -49.75 22.57 -21.61
C LEU A 322 -50.50 21.53 -22.45
N MET A 323 -49.75 20.62 -23.12
CA MET A 323 -50.27 19.51 -23.91
C MET A 323 -50.79 18.31 -23.05
N GLY A 324 -50.86 18.45 -21.71
CA GLY A 324 -51.42 17.44 -20.82
C GLY A 324 -50.39 16.41 -20.29
N CYS A 325 -49.09 16.61 -20.40
CA CYS A 325 -48.03 15.74 -19.87
C CYS A 325 -48.14 15.66 -18.34
N ARG A 326 -48.36 14.40 -17.82
CA ARG A 326 -48.45 14.14 -16.38
C ARG A 326 -47.04 14.12 -15.73
N ARG A 327 -46.98 14.27 -14.40
CA ARG A 327 -45.71 14.20 -13.62
C ARG A 327 -44.96 12.90 -13.88
N ARG A 328 -45.68 11.77 -13.99
CA ARG A 328 -45.07 10.44 -14.26
C ARG A 328 -44.36 10.39 -15.63
N ASP A 329 -44.96 11.04 -16.63
CA ASP A 329 -44.41 11.05 -17.99
C ASP A 329 -43.12 11.86 -18.06
N LEU A 330 -43.09 13.03 -17.37
CA LEU A 330 -41.90 13.85 -17.23
C LEU A 330 -40.79 13.13 -16.46
N PHE A 331 -41.15 12.50 -15.34
CA PHE A 331 -40.22 11.67 -14.58
C PHE A 331 -39.62 10.55 -15.43
N GLY A 332 -40.50 9.78 -16.13
CA GLY A 332 -40.06 8.70 -17.00
C GLY A 332 -39.10 9.13 -18.09
N LEU A 333 -39.32 10.30 -18.70
CA LEU A 333 -38.43 10.85 -19.73
C LEU A 333 -37.05 11.19 -19.15
N LEU A 334 -37.03 11.90 -18.02
CA LEU A 334 -35.78 12.31 -17.35
C LEU A 334 -35.00 11.09 -16.82
N PHE A 335 -35.72 10.16 -16.22
CA PHE A 335 -35.11 8.92 -15.71
C PHE A 335 -34.53 8.07 -16.83
N THR A 336 -35.24 7.94 -17.97
CA THR A 336 -34.73 7.18 -19.12
C THR A 336 -33.40 7.78 -19.64
N GLN A 337 -33.29 9.11 -19.72
CA GLN A 337 -32.05 9.79 -20.13
C GLN A 337 -30.91 9.52 -19.16
N ILE A 338 -31.16 9.65 -17.84
CA ILE A 338 -30.16 9.39 -16.79
C ILE A 338 -29.75 7.92 -16.83
N LEU A 339 -30.68 6.99 -16.94
CA LEU A 339 -30.43 5.56 -17.00
C LEU A 339 -29.52 5.20 -18.20
N MET A 340 -29.78 5.76 -19.37
CA MET A 340 -28.92 5.52 -20.54
C MET A 340 -27.47 6.02 -20.31
N MET A 341 -27.31 7.16 -19.68
CA MET A 341 -25.98 7.70 -19.37
C MET A 341 -25.27 6.87 -18.30
N LEU A 342 -25.99 6.42 -17.26
CA LEU A 342 -25.45 5.55 -16.21
C LEU A 342 -25.03 4.20 -16.79
N LEU A 343 -25.84 3.60 -17.64
CA LEU A 343 -25.50 2.34 -18.32
C LEU A 343 -24.27 2.49 -19.22
N ALA A 344 -24.18 3.60 -19.96
CA ALA A 344 -22.98 3.89 -20.74
C ALA A 344 -21.74 4.08 -19.87
N SER A 345 -21.88 4.77 -18.71
CA SER A 345 -20.79 4.94 -17.75
C SER A 345 -20.38 3.60 -17.11
N GLY A 346 -21.33 2.78 -16.71
CA GLY A 346 -21.08 1.44 -16.16
C GLY A 346 -20.41 0.51 -17.17
N TRP A 347 -20.85 0.55 -18.43
CA TRP A 347 -20.21 -0.21 -19.50
C TRP A 347 -18.75 0.22 -19.73
N LEU A 348 -18.51 1.53 -19.81
CA LEU A 348 -17.15 2.06 -19.99
C LEU A 348 -16.27 1.74 -18.77
N CYS A 349 -16.80 1.87 -17.56
CA CYS A 349 -16.14 1.48 -16.31
C CYS A 349 -15.76 -0.02 -16.34
N SER A 350 -16.70 -0.89 -16.65
CA SER A 350 -16.47 -2.35 -16.79
C SER A 350 -15.39 -2.67 -17.83
N TYR A 351 -15.41 -1.96 -18.96
CA TYR A 351 -14.39 -2.12 -19.99
C TYR A 351 -12.99 -1.72 -19.48
N ILE A 352 -12.89 -0.56 -18.83
CA ILE A 352 -11.63 -0.05 -18.26
C ILE A 352 -11.07 -1.03 -17.21
N LEU A 353 -11.91 -1.51 -16.27
CA LEU A 353 -11.50 -2.45 -15.22
C LEU A 353 -11.04 -3.81 -15.77
N ARG A 354 -11.56 -4.23 -16.93
CA ARG A 354 -11.09 -5.46 -17.60
C ARG A 354 -9.75 -5.30 -18.30
N VAL A 355 -9.50 -4.11 -18.88
CA VAL A 355 -8.29 -3.80 -19.66
C VAL A 355 -7.12 -3.45 -18.75
N ILE A 356 -7.36 -2.72 -17.68
CA ILE A 356 -6.30 -2.37 -16.71
C ILE A 356 -5.86 -3.65 -16.00
N ASP A 357 -4.56 -3.95 -16.06
CA ASP A 357 -3.99 -4.93 -15.16
C ASP A 357 -3.72 -4.28 -13.80
N LEU A 358 -4.52 -4.71 -12.81
CA LEU A 358 -4.38 -4.19 -11.45
C LEU A 358 -3.06 -4.63 -10.82
N ASN A 359 -2.46 -5.72 -11.28
CA ASN A 359 -1.15 -6.16 -10.81
C ASN A 359 -0.05 -5.17 -11.21
N ASP A 360 -0.17 -4.51 -12.36
CA ASP A 360 0.78 -3.46 -12.77
C ASP A 360 0.65 -2.17 -11.94
N LEU A 361 -0.53 -1.95 -11.37
CA LEU A 361 -0.82 -0.80 -10.50
C LEU A 361 -0.44 -1.07 -9.04
N MET A 362 -0.29 -2.35 -8.68
CA MET A 362 -0.09 -2.78 -7.30
C MET A 362 1.20 -3.57 -7.16
N PRO A 363 1.90 -3.46 -6.01
CA PRO A 363 3.10 -4.22 -5.72
C PRO A 363 2.82 -5.71 -5.77
N ALA A 364 3.70 -6.44 -6.45
CA ALA A 364 3.71 -7.89 -6.35
C ALA A 364 3.95 -8.38 -4.90
N ASP A 365 4.63 -7.56 -4.10
CA ASP A 365 5.07 -7.88 -2.74
C ASP A 365 4.17 -7.32 -1.65
N ILE A 366 3.22 -6.45 -1.97
CA ILE A 366 2.23 -5.95 -1.05
C ILE A 366 0.87 -6.52 -1.38
N ILE A 367 0.54 -7.47 -0.61
CA ILE A 367 -0.68 -7.77 0.12
C ILE A 367 -1.96 -7.47 -0.64
N MET A 368 -1.92 -7.58 -1.94
CA MET A 368 -3.18 -7.79 -2.58
C MET A 368 -3.15 -9.16 -3.22
N PRO A 369 -4.03 -10.04 -2.74
CA PRO A 369 -4.36 -11.16 -3.58
C PRO A 369 -4.69 -10.54 -4.93
N VAL A 370 -4.18 -11.11 -5.99
CA VAL A 370 -4.56 -10.80 -7.37
C VAL A 370 -6.00 -10.37 -7.33
N ALA A 371 -6.25 -9.07 -7.57
CA ALA A 371 -7.59 -8.53 -7.40
C ALA A 371 -8.51 -9.39 -8.23
N ASP A 372 -9.41 -10.10 -7.59
CA ASP A 372 -10.36 -10.93 -8.31
C ASP A 372 -11.19 -10.00 -9.19
N LYS A 373 -10.83 -9.95 -10.48
CA LYS A 373 -11.50 -9.10 -11.45
C LYS A 373 -13.01 -9.38 -11.49
N GLY A 374 -13.42 -10.63 -11.17
CA GLY A 374 -14.82 -10.99 -11.05
C GLY A 374 -15.50 -10.33 -9.84
N LYS A 375 -14.87 -10.41 -8.67
CA LYS A 375 -15.36 -9.76 -7.44
C LYS A 375 -15.39 -8.24 -7.59
N LEU A 376 -14.33 -7.64 -8.15
CA LEU A 376 -14.26 -6.20 -8.41
C LEU A 376 -15.40 -5.71 -9.34
N LEU A 377 -15.68 -6.46 -10.42
CA LEU A 377 -16.79 -6.13 -11.33
C LEU A 377 -18.15 -6.29 -10.68
N TRP A 378 -18.30 -7.26 -9.79
CA TRP A 378 -19.53 -7.42 -9.00
C TRP A 378 -19.73 -6.25 -8.05
N GLU A 379 -18.72 -5.87 -7.28
CA GLU A 379 -18.74 -4.72 -6.38
C GLU A 379 -19.03 -3.41 -7.14
N MET A 380 -18.39 -3.20 -8.30
CA MET A 380 -18.72 -2.07 -9.18
C MET A 380 -20.20 -2.07 -9.59
N GLY A 381 -20.76 -3.25 -9.83
CA GLY A 381 -22.19 -3.40 -10.11
C GLY A 381 -23.07 -2.95 -8.94
N GLU A 382 -22.73 -3.29 -7.71
CA GLU A 382 -23.41 -2.83 -6.48
C GLU A 382 -23.36 -1.30 -6.35
N TYR A 383 -22.17 -0.69 -6.58
CA TYR A 383 -22.01 0.77 -6.54
C TYR A 383 -22.83 1.46 -7.63
N LEU A 384 -22.88 0.86 -8.83
CA LEU A 384 -23.71 1.38 -9.92
C LEU A 384 -25.21 1.35 -9.58
N VAL A 385 -25.68 0.30 -8.90
CA VAL A 385 -27.07 0.20 -8.40
C VAL A 385 -27.33 1.28 -7.34
N GLY A 386 -26.41 1.47 -6.39
CA GLY A 386 -26.51 2.54 -5.39
C GLY A 386 -26.58 3.92 -6.04
N LEU A 387 -25.75 4.16 -7.05
CA LEU A 387 -25.73 5.41 -7.82
C LEU A 387 -27.02 5.60 -8.62
N LEU A 388 -27.61 4.53 -9.17
CA LEU A 388 -28.90 4.56 -9.86
C LEU A 388 -30.04 4.97 -8.90
N VAL A 389 -30.08 4.40 -7.69
CA VAL A 389 -31.07 4.78 -6.66
C VAL A 389 -30.92 6.24 -6.28
N PHE A 390 -29.68 6.70 -6.06
CA PHE A 390 -29.41 8.12 -5.79
C PHE A 390 -29.88 9.03 -6.91
N CYS A 391 -29.57 8.72 -8.17
CA CYS A 391 -30.00 9.48 -9.33
C CYS A 391 -31.53 9.42 -9.53
N MET A 392 -32.19 8.33 -9.17
CA MET A 392 -33.65 8.22 -9.21
C MET A 392 -34.30 9.18 -8.22
N LEU A 393 -33.81 9.24 -6.98
CA LEU A 393 -34.28 10.19 -5.96
C LEU A 393 -34.07 11.63 -6.41
N LEU A 394 -32.91 11.91 -6.97
CA LEU A 394 -32.62 13.23 -7.50
C LEU A 394 -33.53 13.62 -8.67
N CYS A 395 -33.80 12.68 -9.58
CA CYS A 395 -34.73 12.86 -10.69
C CYS A 395 -36.14 13.17 -10.18
N LEU A 396 -36.56 12.51 -9.12
CA LEU A 396 -37.84 12.78 -8.45
C LEU A 396 -37.91 14.22 -7.91
N ILE A 397 -36.86 14.64 -7.18
CA ILE A 397 -36.76 16.01 -6.64
C ILE A 397 -36.78 17.05 -7.76
N LEU A 398 -36.04 16.83 -8.85
CA LEU A 398 -35.99 17.73 -9.99
C LEU A 398 -37.36 17.82 -10.71
N THR A 399 -38.03 16.67 -10.88
CA THR A 399 -39.38 16.63 -11.49
C THR A 399 -40.38 17.41 -10.65
N LEU A 400 -40.35 17.25 -9.32
CA LEU A 400 -41.21 18.00 -8.41
C LEU A 400 -40.92 19.52 -8.51
N ARG A 401 -39.65 19.92 -8.54
CA ARG A 401 -39.27 21.33 -8.69
C ARG A 401 -39.71 21.94 -10.03
N ILE A 402 -39.55 21.21 -11.14
CA ILE A 402 -40.00 21.65 -12.45
C ILE A 402 -41.53 21.82 -12.46
N HIS A 403 -42.24 20.96 -11.77
CA HIS A 403 -43.73 21.03 -11.70
C HIS A 403 -44.20 22.22 -10.89
N HIS A 404 -43.47 22.68 -9.91
CA HIS A 404 -43.79 23.87 -9.13
C HIS A 404 -43.59 25.21 -9.89
N ILE A 405 -42.85 25.21 -11.01
CA ILE A 405 -42.70 26.39 -11.87
C ILE A 405 -44.04 26.62 -12.59
N SER A 406 -44.56 27.85 -12.50
CA SER A 406 -45.80 28.17 -13.21
C SER A 406 -45.57 28.05 -14.74
N ILE A 407 -46.57 27.57 -15.46
CA ILE A 407 -46.53 27.38 -16.92
C ILE A 407 -46.24 28.69 -17.62
N GLN A 408 -46.87 29.80 -17.17
CA GLN A 408 -46.67 31.12 -17.68
C GLN A 408 -45.19 31.62 -17.53
N GLN A 409 -44.58 31.40 -16.36
CA GLN A 409 -43.17 31.73 -16.13
C GLN A 409 -42.21 30.90 -16.99
N GLY A 410 -42.57 29.64 -17.27
CA GLY A 410 -41.78 28.75 -18.11
C GLY A 410 -41.81 29.10 -19.59
N ILE A 411 -42.91 29.72 -20.09
CA ILE A 411 -43.10 30.10 -21.49
C ILE A 411 -42.56 31.50 -21.75
N VAL A 412 -42.83 32.48 -20.88
CA VAL A 412 -42.41 33.87 -21.09
C VAL A 412 -40.92 34.10 -20.86
N GLY A 413 -40.23 33.07 -20.30
CA GLY A 413 -38.77 33.19 -20.13
C GLY A 413 -38.33 34.20 -19.08
N ASN A 414 -39.26 34.89 -18.43
CA ASN A 414 -38.96 35.88 -17.40
C ASN A 414 -38.69 35.16 -16.07
N THR A 415 -37.55 34.53 -15.98
CA THR A 415 -37.08 33.88 -14.76
C THR A 415 -36.54 34.96 -13.83
N ALA A 416 -37.38 35.64 -13.12
CA ALA A 416 -37.05 36.34 -11.87
C ALA A 416 -36.79 35.32 -10.71
N ALA A 417 -36.37 34.11 -11.03
CA ALA A 417 -35.78 33.23 -10.02
C ALA A 417 -34.46 33.86 -9.56
N PRO A 418 -34.17 33.89 -8.27
CA PRO A 418 -33.07 34.66 -7.73
C PRO A 418 -31.75 34.20 -8.39
N ARG A 419 -31.26 35.01 -9.32
CA ARG A 419 -30.03 34.78 -10.09
C ARG A 419 -28.83 34.50 -9.18
N LEU A 420 -28.85 35.02 -7.97
CA LEU A 420 -27.78 34.86 -6.96
C LEU A 420 -27.63 33.42 -6.47
N ARG A 421 -28.75 32.72 -6.16
CA ARG A 421 -28.71 31.33 -5.59
C ARG A 421 -28.20 30.28 -6.59
N ARG A 422 -28.42 30.55 -7.89
CA ARG A 422 -28.03 29.65 -8.98
C ARG A 422 -26.54 29.72 -9.31
N HIS A 423 -25.94 30.93 -9.18
CA HIS A 423 -24.50 31.11 -9.38
C HIS A 423 -23.67 30.55 -8.21
N VAL A 424 -24.19 30.61 -6.99
CA VAL A 424 -23.54 30.14 -5.79
C VAL A 424 -23.36 28.60 -5.83
N SER A 425 -24.40 27.83 -6.15
CA SER A 425 -24.30 26.35 -6.18
C SER A 425 -23.33 25.87 -7.24
N ARG A 426 -23.30 26.47 -8.43
CA ARG A 426 -22.37 26.11 -9.50
C ARG A 426 -20.92 26.47 -9.14
N ASN A 427 -20.70 27.63 -8.53
CA ASN A 427 -19.36 28.01 -8.08
C ASN A 427 -18.85 27.11 -6.97
N PHE A 428 -19.75 26.70 -6.06
CA PHE A 428 -19.42 25.76 -5.00
C PHE A 428 -18.98 24.40 -5.58
N ILE A 429 -19.72 23.85 -6.55
CA ILE A 429 -19.37 22.58 -7.21
C ILE A 429 -17.99 22.68 -7.89
N LEU A 430 -17.76 23.72 -8.68
CA LEU A 430 -16.46 23.93 -9.32
C LEU A 430 -15.35 24.17 -8.29
N GLY A 431 -15.65 24.91 -7.22
CA GLY A 431 -14.71 25.13 -6.12
C GLY A 431 -14.29 23.83 -5.45
N LEU A 432 -15.23 22.91 -5.20
CA LEU A 432 -14.93 21.59 -4.64
C LEU A 432 -14.07 20.74 -5.59
N GLN A 433 -14.34 20.79 -6.90
CA GLN A 433 -13.53 20.11 -7.90
C GLN A 433 -12.09 20.66 -7.92
N PHE A 434 -11.91 21.97 -7.88
CA PHE A 434 -10.59 22.57 -7.80
C PHE A 434 -9.87 22.23 -6.49
N PHE A 435 -10.60 22.25 -5.37
CA PHE A 435 -10.05 21.87 -4.08
C PHE A 435 -9.49 20.42 -4.11
N THR A 436 -10.27 19.47 -4.58
CA THR A 436 -9.84 18.08 -4.71
C THR A 436 -8.69 17.95 -5.70
N CYS A 437 -8.73 18.66 -6.82
CA CYS A 437 -7.65 18.67 -7.80
C CYS A 437 -6.34 19.19 -7.21
N TRP A 438 -6.38 20.28 -6.44
CA TRP A 438 -5.20 20.82 -5.75
C TRP A 438 -4.58 19.82 -4.79
N LEU A 439 -5.42 19.16 -3.94
CA LEU A 439 -4.97 18.14 -3.01
C LEU A 439 -4.21 17.01 -3.73
N PHE A 440 -4.79 16.46 -4.78
CA PHE A 440 -4.14 15.31 -5.46
C PHE A 440 -2.90 15.72 -6.25
N VAL A 441 -2.92 16.85 -6.95
CA VAL A 441 -1.79 17.25 -7.79
C VAL A 441 -0.58 17.64 -6.93
N SER A 442 -0.78 18.42 -5.87
CA SER A 442 0.31 18.85 -4.98
C SER A 442 0.92 17.67 -4.23
N LEU A 443 0.08 16.77 -3.69
CA LEU A 443 0.54 15.57 -3.01
C LEU A 443 1.30 14.64 -3.95
N THR A 444 0.80 14.43 -5.17
CA THR A 444 1.48 13.61 -6.19
C THR A 444 2.88 14.13 -6.50
N VAL A 445 3.01 15.43 -6.77
CA VAL A 445 4.31 16.03 -7.10
C VAL A 445 5.26 15.97 -5.90
N ALA A 446 4.75 16.24 -4.69
CA ALA A 446 5.54 16.18 -3.47
C ALA A 446 6.09 14.76 -3.22
N LEU A 447 5.22 13.75 -3.29
CA LEU A 447 5.61 12.35 -3.10
C LEU A 447 6.57 11.87 -4.19
N PHE A 448 6.37 12.29 -5.43
CA PHE A 448 7.29 11.98 -6.53
C PHE A 448 8.69 12.53 -6.27
N LEU A 449 8.79 13.79 -5.84
CA LEU A 449 10.08 14.42 -5.52
C LEU A 449 10.73 13.75 -4.30
N GLN A 450 9.94 13.44 -3.27
CA GLN A 450 10.41 12.76 -2.06
C GLN A 450 10.97 11.37 -2.38
N SER A 451 10.24 10.55 -3.11
CA SER A 451 10.71 9.21 -3.49
C SER A 451 11.96 9.26 -4.37
N ARG A 452 12.05 10.24 -5.27
CA ARG A 452 13.28 10.44 -6.05
C ARG A 452 14.47 10.77 -5.14
N LEU A 453 14.27 11.63 -4.13
CA LEU A 453 15.30 11.93 -3.13
C LEU A 453 15.68 10.68 -2.36
N THR A 454 14.71 9.95 -1.82
CA THR A 454 14.95 8.76 -1.00
C THR A 454 15.75 7.72 -1.75
N ARG A 455 15.38 7.39 -2.98
CA ARG A 455 16.12 6.42 -3.82
C ARG A 455 17.54 6.89 -4.18
N SER A 456 17.71 8.17 -4.46
CA SER A 456 19.05 8.71 -4.78
C SER A 456 19.96 8.74 -3.56
N ALA A 457 19.38 8.88 -2.37
CA ALA A 457 20.12 8.98 -1.11
C ALA A 457 20.56 7.62 -0.54
N VAL A 458 20.00 6.49 -1.02
CA VAL A 458 20.53 5.16 -0.68
C VAL A 458 21.90 5.00 -1.34
N PHE A 459 22.94 4.77 -0.53
CA PHE A 459 24.33 4.76 -0.99
C PHE A 459 24.71 6.02 -1.79
N ASP A 460 24.50 7.19 -1.17
CA ASP A 460 24.80 8.49 -1.78
C ASP A 460 26.28 8.65 -2.17
N SER A 461 27.16 7.82 -1.62
CA SER A 461 28.55 7.68 -2.01
C SER A 461 28.77 7.17 -3.44
N LEU A 462 27.76 6.52 -4.02
CA LEU A 462 27.76 6.01 -5.40
C LEU A 462 26.84 6.85 -6.28
N THR A 463 27.29 7.17 -7.48
CA THR A 463 26.42 7.77 -8.49
C THR A 463 25.38 6.76 -9.00
N ASN A 464 24.28 7.22 -9.58
CA ASN A 464 23.28 6.31 -10.15
C ASN A 464 23.88 5.42 -11.26
N GLU A 465 24.81 5.95 -12.04
CA GLU A 465 25.52 5.19 -13.07
C GLU A 465 26.39 4.08 -12.46
N GLU A 466 27.06 4.35 -11.33
CA GLU A 466 27.84 3.33 -10.61
C GLU A 466 26.94 2.26 -10.00
N LYS A 467 25.74 2.63 -9.50
CA LYS A 467 24.75 1.67 -8.99
C LYS A 467 24.23 0.74 -10.10
N GLU A 468 24.09 1.24 -11.32
CA GLU A 468 23.73 0.42 -12.49
C GLU A 468 24.88 -0.51 -12.93
N GLN A 469 26.14 -0.16 -12.63
CA GLN A 469 27.32 -0.98 -12.94
C GLN A 469 27.59 -2.08 -11.91
N ILE A 470 26.84 -2.14 -10.83
CA ILE A 470 26.94 -3.20 -9.81
C ILE A 470 25.83 -4.21 -10.09
N LEU A 471 26.20 -5.39 -10.61
CA LEU A 471 25.27 -6.50 -10.76
C LEU A 471 25.00 -7.15 -9.40
N SER A 472 23.75 -7.37 -9.10
CA SER A 472 23.25 -8.12 -7.95
C SER A 472 22.78 -9.48 -8.41
N VAL A 473 23.39 -10.51 -7.90
CA VAL A 473 23.14 -11.90 -8.28
C VAL A 473 22.55 -12.65 -7.12
N SER A 474 21.31 -13.13 -7.25
CA SER A 474 20.70 -13.98 -6.22
C SER A 474 21.27 -15.37 -6.26
N LEU A 475 21.71 -15.89 -5.11
CA LEU A 475 22.15 -17.27 -4.94
C LEU A 475 21.01 -18.20 -4.50
N GLN A 476 19.80 -17.69 -4.54
CA GLN A 476 18.57 -18.42 -4.23
C GLN A 476 17.46 -17.97 -5.18
N SER A 477 16.52 -18.83 -5.42
CA SER A 477 15.28 -18.53 -6.11
C SER A 477 14.10 -18.96 -5.24
N ASP A 478 12.88 -18.64 -5.62
CA ASP A 478 11.67 -19.07 -4.91
C ASP A 478 11.55 -20.60 -4.80
N LEU A 479 12.29 -21.35 -5.60
CA LEU A 479 12.22 -22.80 -5.65
C LEU A 479 13.48 -23.51 -5.16
N VAL A 480 14.65 -22.86 -5.31
CA VAL A 480 15.94 -23.53 -5.11
C VAL A 480 16.93 -22.60 -4.45
N SER A 481 17.63 -23.07 -3.44
CA SER A 481 18.77 -22.40 -2.82
C SER A 481 20.02 -23.21 -3.04
N ILE A 482 21.12 -22.55 -3.40
CA ILE A 482 22.42 -23.20 -3.58
C ILE A 482 22.93 -23.68 -2.22
N PRO A 483 23.39 -24.94 -2.11
CA PRO A 483 23.95 -25.45 -0.87
C PRO A 483 25.12 -24.57 -0.37
N PHE A 484 25.19 -24.38 0.94
CA PHE A 484 26.18 -23.52 1.58
C PHE A 484 27.62 -23.84 1.14
N GLN A 485 27.94 -25.15 1.03
CA GLN A 485 29.28 -25.61 0.66
C GLN A 485 29.67 -25.26 -0.78
N GLU A 486 28.73 -25.07 -1.67
CA GLU A 486 28.98 -24.77 -3.10
C GLU A 486 29.06 -23.27 -3.37
N LYS A 487 28.51 -22.44 -2.49
CA LYS A 487 28.46 -20.97 -2.68
C LYS A 487 29.82 -20.32 -2.85
N PRO A 488 30.85 -20.60 -2.03
CA PRO A 488 32.14 -19.93 -2.17
C PRO A 488 32.82 -20.21 -3.53
N LEU A 489 32.74 -21.47 -4.00
CA LEU A 489 33.31 -21.83 -5.29
C LEU A 489 32.55 -21.16 -6.45
N LEU A 490 31.23 -21.09 -6.34
CA LEU A 490 30.39 -20.37 -7.31
C LEU A 490 30.73 -18.88 -7.33
N CYS A 491 30.83 -18.23 -6.18
CA CYS A 491 31.21 -16.83 -6.08
C CYS A 491 32.57 -16.54 -6.75
N GLN A 492 33.56 -17.40 -6.55
CA GLN A 492 34.84 -17.31 -7.24
C GLN A 492 34.69 -17.42 -8.77
N ARG A 493 33.87 -18.36 -9.25
CA ARG A 493 33.61 -18.50 -10.70
C ARG A 493 32.88 -17.29 -11.28
N LEU A 494 31.90 -16.74 -10.56
CA LEU A 494 31.19 -15.54 -10.98
C LEU A 494 32.15 -14.32 -11.08
N ALA A 495 33.11 -14.20 -10.17
CA ALA A 495 34.10 -13.13 -10.16
C ALA A 495 35.27 -13.33 -11.14
N ALA A 496 35.42 -14.49 -11.75
CA ALA A 496 36.55 -14.82 -12.61
C ALA A 496 36.56 -14.11 -13.97
N HIS A 497 35.43 -13.46 -14.35
CA HIS A 497 35.34 -12.75 -15.64
C HIS A 497 36.14 -11.44 -15.60
N ALA A 498 36.91 -11.17 -16.67
CA ALA A 498 37.79 -9.98 -16.76
C ALA A 498 37.03 -8.62 -16.65
N GLY A 499 35.72 -8.63 -16.89
CA GLY A 499 34.83 -7.47 -16.74
C GLY A 499 34.46 -7.13 -15.29
N VAL A 500 34.81 -7.98 -14.31
CA VAL A 500 34.53 -7.76 -12.91
C VAL A 500 35.68 -7.02 -12.23
N LYS A 501 35.43 -5.84 -11.69
CA LYS A 501 36.41 -5.04 -10.92
C LYS A 501 36.53 -5.50 -9.47
N GLY A 502 35.44 -5.99 -8.90
CA GLY A 502 35.38 -6.40 -7.50
C GLY A 502 34.09 -7.17 -7.19
N MET A 503 34.17 -7.96 -6.14
CA MET A 503 33.04 -8.78 -5.68
C MET A 503 32.84 -8.57 -4.19
N MET A 504 31.56 -8.54 -3.79
CA MET A 504 31.15 -8.50 -2.40
C MET A 504 30.02 -9.51 -2.18
N GLU A 505 30.20 -10.36 -1.19
CA GLU A 505 29.20 -11.30 -0.72
C GLU A 505 28.42 -10.67 0.42
N ASN A 506 27.09 -10.67 0.33
CA ASN A 506 26.25 -10.15 1.41
C ASN A 506 24.97 -10.95 1.55
N SER A 507 24.54 -11.19 2.80
CA SER A 507 23.32 -11.96 3.08
C SER A 507 22.08 -11.09 3.27
N ILE A 508 22.21 -9.80 3.65
CA ILE A 508 21.06 -8.98 4.06
C ILE A 508 21.33 -7.53 3.66
N PHE A 509 21.04 -7.17 2.43
CA PHE A 509 21.49 -5.87 2.00
C PHE A 509 20.42 -4.76 1.97
N LEU A 510 19.23 -5.05 1.57
CA LEU A 510 18.16 -4.06 1.46
C LEU A 510 16.83 -4.53 2.05
N SER A 511 16.66 -5.82 2.33
CA SER A 511 15.39 -6.43 2.71
C SER A 511 15.36 -7.02 4.12
N GLY A 512 16.42 -6.91 4.92
CA GLY A 512 16.43 -7.49 6.27
C GLY A 512 15.54 -6.72 7.22
N ALA A 513 14.58 -7.37 7.82
CA ALA A 513 13.85 -6.87 8.97
C ALA A 513 14.74 -6.95 10.22
N ASN A 514 15.70 -6.05 10.34
CA ASN A 514 16.40 -5.92 11.61
C ASN A 514 15.45 -5.28 12.61
N VAL A 515 15.13 -6.02 13.65
CA VAL A 515 14.30 -5.50 14.73
C VAL A 515 15.13 -4.49 15.51
N PRO A 516 14.72 -3.20 15.53
CA PRO A 516 15.43 -2.22 16.32
C PRO A 516 15.33 -2.59 17.80
N ALA A 517 16.39 -2.36 18.52
CA ALA A 517 16.45 -2.63 19.97
C ALA A 517 16.80 -1.35 20.73
N THR A 518 16.39 -1.32 22.00
CA THR A 518 16.81 -0.26 22.92
C THR A 518 18.31 -0.34 23.17
N VAL A 519 18.93 0.81 23.32
CA VAL A 519 20.37 0.94 23.51
C VAL A 519 20.71 1.20 24.98
N LYS A 520 21.70 0.47 25.49
CA LYS A 520 22.23 0.64 26.85
C LYS A 520 23.67 1.17 26.79
N ASP A 521 24.03 1.96 27.77
CA ASP A 521 25.40 2.39 27.98
C ASP A 521 26.27 1.30 28.68
N GLU A 522 27.55 1.63 28.93
CA GLU A 522 28.49 0.75 29.63
C GLU A 522 28.07 0.44 31.08
N GLU A 523 27.23 1.27 31.68
CA GLU A 523 26.69 1.11 33.04
C GLU A 523 25.39 0.29 33.06
N GLY A 524 24.85 -0.07 31.88
CA GLY A 524 23.61 -0.82 31.71
C GLY A 524 22.34 0.04 31.76
N ASN A 525 22.48 1.37 31.82
CA ASN A 525 21.33 2.27 31.79
C ASN A 525 20.76 2.38 30.38
N MET A 526 19.44 2.37 30.26
CA MET A 526 18.79 2.65 28.97
C MET A 526 19.02 4.11 28.56
N LEU A 527 19.50 4.34 27.36
CA LEU A 527 19.63 5.68 26.81
C LEU A 527 18.26 6.18 26.35
N VAL A 528 17.67 7.03 27.19
CA VAL A 528 16.37 7.66 26.91
C VAL A 528 16.58 9.14 26.65
N HIS A 529 16.23 9.60 25.47
CA HIS A 529 16.22 11.03 25.15
C HIS A 529 14.80 11.59 25.14
N ALA A 530 14.59 12.66 25.90
CA ALA A 530 13.36 13.44 25.84
C ALA A 530 13.47 14.43 24.69
N LYS A 531 12.80 14.20 23.59
CA LYS A 531 12.66 15.19 22.52
C LYS A 531 11.47 16.08 22.86
N THR A 532 11.73 17.35 23.11
CA THR A 532 10.67 18.34 23.34
C THR A 532 10.14 18.79 21.98
N ASP A 533 8.97 18.31 21.61
CA ASP A 533 8.24 18.88 20.48
C ASP A 533 7.43 20.12 20.95
N LYS A 534 7.04 20.98 20.00
CA LYS A 534 6.31 22.23 20.25
C LYS A 534 4.94 22.05 20.95
N THR A 535 4.50 20.81 21.16
CA THR A 535 3.22 20.44 21.75
C THR A 535 3.32 19.70 23.10
N GLY A 536 4.53 19.46 23.62
CA GLY A 536 4.72 18.77 24.90
C GLY A 536 5.92 17.82 24.89
N VAL A 537 6.32 17.35 26.05
CA VAL A 537 7.44 16.41 26.21
C VAL A 537 6.99 15.01 25.77
N ILE A 538 7.36 14.61 24.55
CA ILE A 538 7.25 13.21 24.14
C ILE A 538 8.57 12.53 24.51
N LYS A 539 8.54 11.58 25.44
CA LYS A 539 9.66 10.67 25.69
C LYS A 539 9.78 9.74 24.50
N VAL A 540 10.73 10.00 23.63
CA VAL A 540 11.11 9.08 22.55
C VAL A 540 12.28 8.27 23.07
N THR A 541 12.13 6.94 23.13
CA THR A 541 13.25 6.04 23.37
C THR A 541 13.90 5.78 22.03
N PRO A 542 15.11 6.32 21.75
CA PRO A 542 15.77 6.06 20.49
C PRO A 542 16.15 4.59 20.41
N MET A 543 15.91 3.98 19.27
CA MET A 543 16.26 2.59 18.99
C MET A 543 17.44 2.54 18.04
N ALA A 544 18.19 1.47 18.07
CA ALA A 544 19.25 1.20 17.12
C ALA A 544 19.15 -0.22 16.56
N SER A 545 19.69 -0.40 15.38
CA SER A 545 19.83 -1.68 14.74
C SER A 545 21.26 -1.96 14.38
N PHE A 546 21.64 -3.23 14.37
CA PHE A 546 22.95 -3.66 13.85
C PHE A 546 22.83 -4.16 12.44
N GLU A 547 23.80 -3.76 11.63
CA GLU A 547 24.07 -4.39 10.34
C GLU A 547 25.43 -5.07 10.39
N THR A 548 25.48 -6.35 10.04
CA THR A 548 26.73 -7.07 9.89
C THR A 548 27.12 -7.05 8.43
N VAL A 549 28.28 -6.49 8.14
CA VAL A 549 28.76 -6.32 6.78
C VAL A 549 30.11 -6.99 6.59
N PRO A 550 30.47 -7.47 5.38
CA PRO A 550 31.81 -7.96 5.10
C PRO A 550 32.84 -6.85 5.25
N ALA A 551 34.08 -7.20 5.60
CA ALA A 551 35.15 -6.19 5.77
C ALA A 551 35.39 -5.30 4.54
N LYS A 552 35.14 -5.84 3.33
CA LYS A 552 35.28 -5.12 2.05
C LYS A 552 34.12 -4.15 1.76
N PHE A 553 33.06 -4.15 2.58
CA PHE A 553 31.82 -3.40 2.32
C PHE A 553 32.07 -1.90 2.16
N PHE A 554 32.84 -1.31 3.07
CA PHE A 554 33.06 0.14 3.07
C PHE A 554 33.82 0.62 1.83
N ASP A 555 34.81 -0.13 1.40
CA ASP A 555 35.59 0.17 0.18
C ASP A 555 34.76 -0.12 -1.07
N PHE A 556 34.04 -1.24 -1.10
CA PHE A 556 33.22 -1.64 -2.25
C PHE A 556 32.11 -0.63 -2.52
N MET A 557 31.47 -0.12 -1.48
CA MET A 557 30.39 0.87 -1.55
C MET A 557 30.86 2.31 -1.52
N ASN A 558 32.19 2.56 -1.51
CA ASN A 558 32.80 3.89 -1.39
C ASN A 558 32.22 4.67 -0.18
N VAL A 559 31.98 3.99 0.95
CA VAL A 559 31.37 4.62 2.13
C VAL A 559 32.27 5.73 2.64
N LYS A 560 31.68 6.91 2.83
CA LYS A 560 32.41 8.08 3.27
C LYS A 560 32.49 8.12 4.80
N LEU A 561 33.71 8.01 5.30
CA LEU A 561 33.99 8.21 6.72
C LEU A 561 33.98 9.70 7.04
N LEU A 562 33.16 10.12 7.99
CA LEU A 562 33.10 11.51 8.43
C LEU A 562 34.07 11.79 9.57
N HIS A 563 34.11 10.90 10.57
CA HIS A 563 35.02 11.01 11.72
C HIS A 563 35.49 9.63 12.17
N GLY A 564 36.70 9.55 12.73
CA GLY A 564 37.25 8.32 13.32
C GLY A 564 37.86 7.35 12.32
N THR A 565 37.72 6.06 12.53
CA THR A 565 38.27 4.97 11.69
C THR A 565 37.21 3.90 11.44
N PHE A 566 37.35 3.17 10.31
CA PHE A 566 36.52 1.98 10.08
C PHE A 566 36.86 0.88 11.11
N PRO A 567 35.88 0.01 11.42
CA PRO A 567 36.07 -1.09 12.37
C PRO A 567 37.11 -2.07 11.84
N LYS A 568 37.97 -2.58 12.76
CA LYS A 568 39.02 -3.57 12.45
C LYS A 568 38.78 -4.91 13.11
N SER A 569 37.84 -4.99 14.04
CA SER A 569 37.48 -6.20 14.77
C SER A 569 35.95 -6.32 14.89
N GLU A 570 35.48 -7.53 15.20
CA GLU A 570 34.04 -7.82 15.34
C GLU A 570 33.37 -7.07 16.51
N ASN A 571 34.17 -6.58 17.48
CA ASN A 571 33.67 -5.81 18.63
C ASN A 571 33.63 -4.29 18.35
N GLU A 572 34.06 -3.89 17.17
CA GLU A 572 34.05 -2.50 16.73
C GLU A 572 32.91 -2.27 15.73
N ALA A 573 32.37 -1.06 15.75
CA ALA A 573 31.34 -0.65 14.83
C ALA A 573 31.52 0.80 14.40
N VAL A 574 30.98 1.16 13.24
CA VAL A 574 30.76 2.54 12.85
C VAL A 574 29.29 2.87 12.96
N ALA A 575 29.00 4.08 13.43
CA ALA A 575 27.67 4.62 13.54
C ALA A 575 27.30 5.45 12.30
N ASP A 576 26.09 5.37 11.83
CA ASP A 576 25.59 6.30 10.82
C ASP A 576 25.13 7.63 11.44
N MET A 577 24.86 8.63 10.60
CA MET A 577 24.36 9.93 11.07
C MET A 577 23.00 9.84 11.78
N ALA A 578 22.16 8.84 11.46
CA ALA A 578 20.89 8.64 12.16
C ALA A 578 21.12 8.20 13.61
N PHE A 579 22.16 7.40 13.86
CA PHE A 579 22.58 7.04 15.21
C PHE A 579 23.11 8.27 15.98
N VAL A 580 23.91 9.10 15.32
CA VAL A 580 24.43 10.35 15.92
C VAL A 580 23.31 11.31 16.29
N GLU A 581 22.30 11.47 15.41
CA GLU A 581 21.15 12.31 15.69
C GLU A 581 20.29 11.79 16.86
N ALA A 582 20.26 10.48 17.04
CA ALA A 582 19.51 9.84 18.11
C ALA A 582 20.24 9.86 19.45
N PHE A 583 21.56 9.63 19.47
CA PHE A 583 22.33 9.39 20.69
C PHE A 583 23.35 10.49 21.02
N GLY A 584 23.52 11.49 20.15
CA GLY A 584 24.43 12.62 20.30
C GLY A 584 25.75 12.47 19.56
N GLU A 585 26.55 13.57 19.48
CA GLU A 585 27.78 13.59 18.68
C GLU A 585 28.98 12.92 19.39
N ASP A 586 28.97 12.83 20.71
CA ASP A 586 30.08 12.29 21.51
C ASP A 586 29.93 10.78 21.73
N ILE A 587 30.01 10.02 20.61
CA ILE A 587 29.82 8.55 20.63
C ILE A 587 31.10 7.78 20.30
N ILE A 588 32.10 8.43 19.71
CA ILE A 588 33.36 7.76 19.33
C ILE A 588 34.11 7.32 20.59
N GLY A 589 34.50 6.06 20.63
CA GLY A 589 35.19 5.42 21.74
C GLY A 589 34.31 4.84 22.83
N LYS A 590 33.00 5.16 22.82
CA LYS A 590 31.99 4.58 23.73
C LYS A 590 31.54 3.22 23.26
N THR A 591 31.17 2.35 24.22
CA THR A 591 30.62 1.03 23.95
C THR A 591 29.10 1.06 24.18
N PHE A 592 28.36 0.57 23.21
CA PHE A 592 26.91 0.46 23.25
C PHE A 592 26.46 -0.99 23.24
N TYR A 593 25.47 -1.29 24.06
CA TYR A 593 24.84 -2.58 24.15
C TYR A 593 23.43 -2.50 23.60
N LEU A 594 23.05 -3.38 22.70
CA LEU A 594 21.66 -3.51 22.32
C LEU A 594 20.97 -4.53 23.23
N GLU A 595 19.74 -4.25 23.62
CA GLU A 595 18.98 -5.07 24.57
C GLU A 595 18.95 -6.55 24.21
N ASN A 596 18.99 -6.86 22.91
CA ASN A 596 18.94 -8.21 22.39
C ASN A 596 20.33 -8.87 22.21
N HIS A 597 21.43 -8.15 22.49
CA HIS A 597 22.80 -8.63 22.34
C HIS A 597 23.56 -8.47 23.66
N MET A 598 24.15 -9.56 24.15
CA MET A 598 25.00 -9.53 25.35
C MET A 598 26.36 -8.85 25.09
N GLN A 599 26.73 -8.72 23.82
CA GLN A 599 28.03 -8.18 23.41
C GLN A 599 27.92 -6.66 23.18
N GLY A 600 28.83 -5.92 23.78
CA GLY A 600 28.95 -4.47 23.54
C GLY A 600 29.80 -4.20 22.29
N TYR A 601 29.48 -3.12 21.58
CA TYR A 601 30.19 -2.68 20.37
C TYR A 601 30.74 -1.28 20.59
N ARG A 602 32.05 -1.17 20.42
CA ARG A 602 32.76 0.10 20.53
C ARG A 602 32.65 0.89 19.23
N VAL A 603 32.15 2.09 19.30
CA VAL A 603 32.04 2.97 18.13
C VAL A 603 33.41 3.55 17.82
N THR A 604 33.96 3.23 16.64
CA THR A 604 35.29 3.69 16.20
C THR A 604 35.22 4.83 15.20
N GLY A 605 34.08 5.04 14.56
CA GLY A 605 33.93 6.11 13.57
C GLY A 605 32.45 6.41 13.28
N ILE A 606 32.27 7.49 12.55
CA ILE A 606 30.96 7.98 12.10
C ILE A 606 30.98 8.03 10.57
N VAL A 607 29.96 7.46 9.95
CA VAL A 607 29.74 7.47 8.50
C VAL A 607 28.47 8.24 8.15
N ASP A 608 28.40 8.70 6.90
CA ASP A 608 27.13 9.30 6.41
C ASP A 608 26.03 8.25 6.33
N TYR A 609 24.80 8.67 6.07
CA TYR A 609 23.69 7.74 5.89
C TYR A 609 23.99 6.72 4.80
N ILE A 610 24.07 5.44 5.15
CA ILE A 610 24.38 4.36 4.19
C ILE A 610 23.11 3.85 3.55
N SER A 611 22.13 3.50 4.38
CA SER A 611 20.85 2.96 3.93
C SER A 611 19.72 3.77 4.53
N LEU A 612 19.00 4.47 3.68
CA LEU A 612 17.82 5.20 4.08
C LEU A 612 16.62 4.27 3.91
N ARG A 613 16.50 3.31 4.81
CA ARG A 613 15.27 2.51 4.88
C ARG A 613 14.13 3.43 5.28
N ASN A 614 13.02 3.32 4.59
CA ASN A 614 11.79 3.92 5.05
C ASN A 614 11.31 3.15 6.26
N TYR A 615 11.37 3.81 7.40
CA TYR A 615 10.81 3.29 8.65
C TYR A 615 9.30 3.50 8.65
N THR A 616 8.58 2.66 7.94
CA THR A 616 7.11 2.67 7.94
C THR A 616 6.52 2.07 9.22
N TYR A 617 7.36 1.48 10.07
CA TYR A 617 6.93 0.83 11.31
C TYR A 617 7.46 1.60 12.53
N ASN A 618 6.62 2.43 13.11
CA ASN A 618 6.76 3.21 14.35
C ASN A 618 7.27 4.65 14.20
N VAL A 619 6.30 5.51 14.04
CA VAL A 619 6.41 6.98 14.02
C VAL A 619 7.03 7.61 15.27
N SER A 620 7.30 6.83 16.33
CA SER A 620 7.73 7.35 17.62
C SER A 620 9.20 7.17 17.96
N SER A 621 9.99 6.43 17.14
CA SER A 621 11.38 6.16 17.45
C SER A 621 12.30 6.46 16.26
N SER A 622 13.28 7.32 16.47
CA SER A 622 14.42 7.44 15.54
C SER A 622 15.27 6.18 15.64
N VAL A 623 15.54 5.52 14.52
CA VAL A 623 16.36 4.32 14.47
C VAL A 623 17.71 4.69 13.88
N GLY A 624 18.77 4.49 14.64
CA GLY A 624 20.16 4.62 14.18
C GLY A 624 20.75 3.26 13.82
N PHE A 625 21.77 3.22 12.99
CA PHE A 625 22.45 1.99 12.61
C PHE A 625 23.91 1.96 13.09
N LEU A 626 24.29 0.79 13.59
CA LEU A 626 25.66 0.42 13.85
C LEU A 626 26.09 -0.65 12.85
N TYR A 627 27.12 -0.38 12.07
CA TYR A 627 27.67 -1.31 11.09
C TYR A 627 28.92 -1.96 11.68
N ARG A 628 28.88 -3.27 11.87
CA ARG A 628 30.03 -4.06 12.33
C ARG A 628 30.53 -4.95 11.21
N ILE A 629 31.79 -5.31 11.24
CA ILE A 629 32.37 -6.30 10.34
C ILE A 629 32.23 -7.71 10.95
N SER A 630 32.02 -8.70 10.11
CA SER A 630 32.19 -10.10 10.46
C SER A 630 33.37 -10.68 9.71
N GLU A 631 34.30 -11.27 10.48
CA GLU A 631 35.40 -12.06 9.94
C GLU A 631 35.00 -13.52 9.67
N ASN A 632 33.89 -13.96 10.24
CA ASN A 632 33.38 -15.32 10.09
C ASN A 632 32.79 -15.50 8.69
N GLU A 633 33.47 -16.27 7.84
CA GLU A 633 33.01 -16.73 6.52
C GLU A 633 31.71 -17.59 6.58
N HIS A 634 31.11 -17.73 7.75
CA HIS A 634 29.93 -18.58 7.97
C HIS A 634 28.58 -17.90 7.66
N ILE A 635 28.58 -16.66 7.22
CA ILE A 635 27.35 -16.01 6.73
C ILE A 635 27.09 -16.53 5.31
N SER A 636 26.10 -17.39 5.18
CA SER A 636 25.68 -17.89 3.85
C SER A 636 25.16 -16.72 3.02
N PRO A 637 25.89 -16.26 2.00
CA PRO A 637 25.40 -15.13 1.22
C PRO A 637 24.14 -15.52 0.47
N LYS A 638 23.12 -14.66 0.55
CA LYS A 638 21.91 -14.79 -0.26
C LYS A 638 22.10 -14.12 -1.62
N ARG A 639 22.90 -13.08 -1.66
CA ARG A 639 23.23 -12.30 -2.88
C ARG A 639 24.75 -12.08 -2.97
N VAL A 640 25.23 -11.91 -4.20
CA VAL A 640 26.60 -11.50 -4.53
C VAL A 640 26.52 -10.26 -5.39
N TYR A 641 27.32 -9.25 -5.04
CA TYR A 641 27.41 -8.02 -5.80
C TYR A 641 28.71 -7.99 -6.59
N LEU A 642 28.62 -7.76 -7.90
CA LEU A 642 29.74 -7.72 -8.83
C LEU A 642 29.85 -6.30 -9.40
N LYS A 643 30.91 -5.59 -9.06
CA LYS A 643 31.22 -4.25 -9.62
C LYS A 643 31.87 -4.45 -10.98
N CYS A 644 31.24 -3.97 -12.05
CA CYS A 644 31.65 -4.23 -13.43
C CYS A 644 32.26 -3.02 -14.11
N TYR A 645 33.01 -3.24 -15.21
CA TYR A 645 33.36 -2.17 -16.13
C TYR A 645 32.12 -1.82 -16.99
N PRO A 646 31.84 -0.52 -17.22
CA PRO A 646 30.60 -0.10 -17.92
C PRO A 646 30.40 -0.78 -19.26
N GLU A 647 31.47 -0.96 -20.03
CA GLU A 647 31.44 -1.55 -21.38
C GLU A 647 31.24 -3.07 -21.39
N GLN A 648 31.39 -3.73 -20.24
CA GLN A 648 31.40 -5.19 -20.12
C GLN A 648 30.25 -5.75 -19.28
N ILE A 649 29.30 -4.93 -18.87
CA ILE A 649 28.19 -5.33 -17.98
C ILE A 649 27.38 -6.49 -18.59
N GLU A 650 27.01 -6.41 -19.86
CA GLU A 650 26.24 -7.45 -20.52
C GLU A 650 27.05 -8.74 -20.70
N ALA A 651 28.34 -8.64 -21.01
CA ALA A 651 29.21 -9.82 -21.08
C ALA A 651 29.35 -10.51 -19.72
N VAL A 652 29.45 -9.74 -18.64
CA VAL A 652 29.47 -10.29 -17.28
C VAL A 652 28.12 -10.89 -16.93
N ARG A 653 27.00 -10.25 -17.29
CA ARG A 653 25.65 -10.79 -17.08
C ARG A 653 25.47 -12.14 -17.76
N ASP A 654 25.90 -12.28 -19.01
CA ASP A 654 25.83 -13.54 -19.76
C ASP A 654 26.73 -14.63 -19.16
N HIS A 655 27.92 -14.25 -18.70
CA HIS A 655 28.80 -15.16 -17.97
C HIS A 655 28.14 -15.65 -16.68
N VAL A 656 27.60 -14.74 -15.85
CA VAL A 656 26.88 -15.05 -14.62
C VAL A 656 25.70 -15.97 -14.90
N LYS A 657 24.89 -15.67 -15.91
CA LYS A 657 23.77 -16.50 -16.32
C LYS A 657 24.21 -17.92 -16.73
N THR A 658 25.32 -18.03 -17.42
CA THR A 658 25.91 -19.31 -17.83
C THR A 658 26.40 -20.13 -16.64
N GLU A 659 27.08 -19.52 -15.68
CA GLU A 659 27.55 -20.20 -14.47
C GLU A 659 26.40 -20.63 -13.55
N LEU A 660 25.39 -19.79 -13.37
CA LEU A 660 24.21 -20.11 -12.56
C LEU A 660 23.38 -21.23 -13.19
N ARG A 661 23.25 -21.31 -14.52
CA ARG A 661 22.56 -22.39 -15.22
C ARG A 661 23.22 -23.77 -15.02
N LYS A 662 24.49 -23.82 -14.58
CA LYS A 662 25.13 -25.09 -14.22
C LYS A 662 24.70 -25.60 -12.86
N VAL A 663 24.15 -24.74 -12.04
CA VAL A 663 23.79 -25.02 -10.63
C VAL A 663 22.28 -25.05 -10.45
N PHE A 664 21.54 -24.14 -11.11
CA PHE A 664 20.08 -24.10 -11.05
C PHE A 664 19.46 -25.07 -12.06
N PRO A 665 18.32 -25.71 -11.73
CA PRO A 665 17.54 -26.51 -12.67
C PRO A 665 17.10 -25.69 -13.90
N GLU A 666 16.85 -26.37 -15.04
CA GLU A 666 16.50 -25.73 -16.30
C GLU A 666 15.20 -24.89 -16.24
N ASN A 667 14.28 -25.26 -15.34
CA ASN A 667 13.00 -24.58 -15.12
C ASN A 667 13.08 -23.37 -14.17
N VAL A 668 14.26 -23.04 -13.66
CA VAL A 668 14.48 -21.92 -12.76
C VAL A 668 15.31 -20.86 -13.45
N GLU A 669 14.75 -19.66 -13.61
CA GLU A 669 15.53 -18.53 -14.09
C GLU A 669 16.27 -17.87 -12.92
N PRO A 670 17.62 -17.74 -13.02
CA PRO A 670 18.38 -17.03 -11.99
C PRO A 670 18.07 -15.53 -12.03
N GLU A 671 17.85 -14.98 -10.86
CA GLU A 671 17.61 -13.55 -10.70
C GLU A 671 18.94 -12.79 -10.75
N ILE A 672 19.11 -11.95 -11.77
CA ILE A 672 20.27 -11.09 -11.97
C ILE A 672 19.77 -9.67 -12.20
N THR A 673 19.91 -8.85 -11.19
CA THR A 673 19.49 -7.44 -11.17
C THR A 673 20.71 -6.50 -11.14
N THR A 674 20.47 -5.22 -11.03
CA THR A 674 21.49 -4.24 -10.67
C THR A 674 21.24 -3.73 -9.26
N LEU A 675 22.23 -3.14 -8.61
CA LEU A 675 22.05 -2.50 -7.30
C LEU A 675 20.94 -1.43 -7.36
N MET A 676 20.83 -0.71 -8.49
CA MET A 676 19.76 0.28 -8.67
C MET A 676 18.40 -0.37 -8.72
N GLN A 677 18.25 -1.51 -9.40
CA GLN A 677 17.01 -2.28 -9.43
C GLN A 677 16.64 -2.84 -8.04
N ASP A 678 17.63 -3.34 -7.28
CA ASP A 678 17.40 -3.80 -5.90
C ASP A 678 16.90 -2.66 -4.99
N ILE A 679 17.45 -1.44 -5.18
CA ILE A 679 16.98 -0.24 -4.47
C ILE A 679 15.56 0.11 -4.89
N GLU A 680 15.24 0.02 -6.16
CA GLU A 680 13.88 0.26 -6.67
C GLU A 680 12.89 -0.77 -6.15
N GLU A 681 13.27 -2.03 -6.08
CA GLU A 681 12.47 -3.11 -5.52
C GLU A 681 12.24 -2.92 -4.01
N ALA A 682 13.29 -2.55 -3.26
CA ALA A 682 13.15 -2.22 -1.84
C ALA A 682 12.20 -1.04 -1.56
N HIS A 683 11.99 -0.18 -2.56
CA HIS A 683 11.04 0.94 -2.50
C HIS A 683 9.79 0.72 -3.39
N ALA A 684 9.54 -0.52 -3.81
CA ALA A 684 8.44 -0.84 -4.72
C ALA A 684 7.08 -0.38 -4.18
N PHE A 685 6.83 -0.54 -2.89
CA PHE A 685 5.60 -0.06 -2.24
C PHE A 685 5.37 1.44 -2.45
N GLU A 686 6.38 2.24 -2.16
CA GLU A 686 6.26 3.69 -2.31
C GLU A 686 6.06 4.09 -3.76
N MET A 687 6.81 3.46 -4.67
CA MET A 687 6.69 3.72 -6.10
C MET A 687 5.29 3.39 -6.62
N GLN A 688 4.66 2.37 -6.08
CA GLN A 688 3.33 1.96 -6.51
C GLN A 688 2.23 2.78 -5.86
N MET A 689 2.38 3.13 -4.58
CA MET A 689 1.53 4.16 -3.98
C MET A 689 1.58 5.46 -4.77
N GLN A 690 2.74 5.84 -5.28
CA GLN A 690 2.88 6.98 -6.17
C GLN A 690 2.14 6.79 -7.49
N LYS A 691 2.23 5.62 -8.14
CA LYS A 691 1.48 5.32 -9.38
C LYS A 691 -0.03 5.44 -9.15
N ILE A 692 -0.53 4.94 -8.02
CA ILE A 692 -1.94 5.03 -7.64
C ILE A 692 -2.36 6.49 -7.44
N ILE A 693 -1.60 7.26 -6.66
CA ILE A 693 -1.89 8.66 -6.40
C ILE A 693 -1.77 9.49 -7.68
N LEU A 694 -0.79 9.19 -8.54
CA LEU A 694 -0.64 9.80 -9.86
C LEU A 694 -1.87 9.51 -10.74
N PHE A 695 -2.34 8.28 -10.79
CA PHE A 695 -3.56 7.90 -11.50
C PHE A 695 -4.76 8.73 -11.02
N PHE A 696 -4.99 8.82 -9.72
CA PHE A 696 -6.07 9.62 -9.16
C PHE A 696 -5.90 11.11 -9.44
N SER A 697 -4.67 11.62 -9.39
CA SER A 697 -4.35 13.00 -9.73
C SER A 697 -4.70 13.33 -11.18
N ILE A 698 -4.31 12.46 -12.12
CA ILE A 698 -4.64 12.61 -13.54
C ILE A 698 -6.16 12.57 -13.75
N VAL A 699 -6.85 11.64 -13.11
CA VAL A 699 -8.32 11.54 -13.18
C VAL A 699 -8.99 12.79 -12.65
N CYS A 700 -8.60 13.26 -11.45
CA CYS A 700 -9.16 14.48 -10.85
C CYS A 700 -8.88 15.72 -11.69
N LEU A 701 -7.66 15.86 -12.22
CA LEU A 701 -7.30 16.96 -13.11
C LEU A 701 -8.14 16.94 -14.39
N ALA A 702 -8.25 15.78 -15.04
CA ALA A 702 -9.04 15.61 -16.25
C ALA A 702 -10.52 15.96 -16.03
N ILE A 703 -11.14 15.43 -14.97
CA ILE A 703 -12.54 15.73 -14.62
C ILE A 703 -12.72 17.20 -14.31
N THR A 704 -11.77 17.83 -13.62
CA THR A 704 -11.81 19.26 -13.29
C THR A 704 -11.72 20.11 -14.56
N LEU A 705 -10.80 19.80 -15.48
CA LEU A 705 -10.68 20.50 -16.77
C LEU A 705 -11.94 20.32 -17.64
N LEU A 706 -12.52 19.11 -17.66
CA LEU A 706 -13.79 18.85 -18.34
C LEU A 706 -14.96 19.62 -17.70
N GLY A 707 -14.98 19.71 -16.37
CA GLY A 707 -15.96 20.53 -15.63
C GLY A 707 -15.84 22.02 -15.96
N VAL A 708 -14.63 22.54 -16.00
CA VAL A 708 -14.35 23.92 -16.43
C VAL A 708 -14.77 24.17 -17.87
N TYR A 709 -14.40 23.25 -18.78
CA TYR A 709 -14.80 23.33 -20.19
C TYR A 709 -16.34 23.35 -20.35
N SER A 710 -17.03 22.48 -19.63
CA SER A 710 -18.50 22.45 -19.61
C SER A 710 -19.09 23.76 -19.07
N ALA A 711 -18.56 24.26 -17.95
CA ALA A 711 -19.02 25.50 -17.32
C ALA A 711 -18.80 26.72 -18.20
N ILE A 712 -17.62 26.87 -18.80
CA ILE A 712 -17.33 27.99 -19.71
C ILE A 712 -18.15 27.92 -20.99
N THR A 713 -18.43 26.72 -21.51
CA THR A 713 -19.28 26.51 -22.66
C THR A 713 -20.69 27.03 -22.39
N ILE A 714 -21.29 26.66 -21.26
CA ILE A 714 -22.62 27.12 -20.88
C ILE A 714 -22.63 28.65 -20.63
N ASP A 715 -21.59 29.18 -19.98
CA ASP A 715 -21.48 30.63 -19.70
C ASP A 715 -21.31 31.43 -20.98
N THR A 716 -20.51 30.99 -21.94
CA THR A 716 -20.29 31.67 -23.22
C THR A 716 -21.53 31.61 -24.09
N GLU A 717 -22.26 30.50 -24.16
CA GLU A 717 -23.53 30.39 -24.91
C GLU A 717 -24.60 31.33 -24.36
N ARG A 718 -24.74 31.42 -23.04
CA ARG A 718 -25.72 32.31 -22.40
C ARG A 718 -25.42 33.78 -22.59
N ARG A 719 -24.15 34.17 -22.66
CA ARG A 719 -23.70 35.56 -22.83
C ARG A 719 -23.31 35.89 -24.25
N ARG A 720 -23.64 35.03 -25.21
CA ARG A 720 -23.27 35.18 -26.62
C ARG A 720 -23.77 36.51 -27.20
N ARG A 721 -25.01 36.85 -26.90
CA ARG A 721 -25.60 38.14 -27.31
C ARG A 721 -24.92 39.33 -26.60
N GLU A 722 -24.62 39.25 -25.31
CA GLU A 722 -23.87 40.26 -24.56
C GLU A 722 -22.49 40.50 -25.18
N VAL A 723 -21.78 39.39 -25.51
CA VAL A 723 -20.47 39.45 -26.18
C VAL A 723 -20.59 40.08 -27.56
N ALA A 724 -21.60 39.71 -28.36
CA ALA A 724 -21.84 40.28 -29.68
C ALA A 724 -22.10 41.81 -29.60
N ILE A 725 -22.97 42.26 -28.71
CA ILE A 725 -23.27 43.69 -28.49
C ILE A 725 -22.00 44.43 -28.07
N ARG A 726 -21.23 43.93 -27.12
CA ARG A 726 -19.99 44.56 -26.68
C ARG A 726 -18.96 44.68 -27.79
N LYS A 727 -18.87 43.67 -28.67
CA LYS A 727 -18.00 43.70 -29.85
C LYS A 727 -18.43 44.84 -30.82
N VAL A 728 -19.73 44.98 -31.08
CA VAL A 728 -20.24 46.08 -31.90
C VAL A 728 -19.86 47.42 -31.30
N PHE A 729 -19.85 47.55 -29.95
CA PHE A 729 -19.39 48.73 -29.23
C PHE A 729 -17.87 48.86 -29.07
N GLY A 730 -17.06 48.02 -29.79
CA GLY A 730 -15.62 48.16 -29.85
C GLY A 730 -14.85 47.45 -28.71
N ALA A 731 -15.47 46.52 -27.99
CA ALA A 731 -14.75 45.76 -26.94
C ALA A 731 -13.66 44.90 -27.55
N ARG A 732 -12.42 45.08 -27.08
CA ARG A 732 -11.26 44.26 -27.45
C ARG A 732 -11.32 42.86 -26.83
N PHE A 733 -10.61 41.90 -27.39
CA PHE A 733 -10.56 40.52 -26.91
C PHE A 733 -10.20 40.41 -25.42
N HIS A 734 -9.25 41.20 -24.93
CA HIS A 734 -8.85 41.21 -23.54
C HIS A 734 -9.97 41.58 -22.56
N ASN A 735 -10.90 42.46 -22.97
CA ASN A 735 -12.06 42.84 -22.14
C ASN A 735 -13.05 41.71 -21.97
N ILE A 736 -13.22 40.90 -23.03
CA ILE A 736 -14.06 39.69 -23.00
C ILE A 736 -13.38 38.61 -22.15
N LEU A 737 -12.08 38.44 -22.31
CA LEU A 737 -11.27 37.50 -21.52
C LEU A 737 -11.33 37.84 -20.02
N TRP A 738 -11.18 39.12 -19.66
CA TRP A 738 -11.26 39.56 -18.27
C TRP A 738 -12.66 39.36 -17.67
N MET A 739 -13.71 39.59 -18.44
CA MET A 739 -15.09 39.38 -18.00
C MET A 739 -15.37 37.93 -17.56
N PHE A 740 -14.86 36.94 -18.32
CA PHE A 740 -14.99 35.56 -17.96
C PHE A 740 -13.91 35.15 -16.97
N GLY A 741 -12.67 35.59 -17.15
CA GLY A 741 -11.48 35.15 -16.41
C GLY A 741 -11.52 35.51 -14.92
N ARG A 742 -12.02 36.73 -14.56
CA ARG A 742 -12.14 37.19 -13.17
C ARG A 742 -12.85 36.20 -12.25
N ARG A 743 -13.88 35.53 -12.77
CA ARG A 743 -14.63 34.54 -12.00
C ARG A 743 -13.81 33.27 -11.76
N TYR A 744 -13.15 32.72 -12.80
CA TYR A 744 -12.34 31.52 -12.70
C TYR A 744 -11.05 31.76 -11.89
N PHE A 745 -10.52 32.99 -11.89
CA PHE A 745 -9.43 33.39 -11.03
C PHE A 745 -9.75 33.14 -9.54
N TRP A 746 -10.90 33.62 -9.07
CA TRP A 746 -11.31 33.38 -7.68
C TRP A 746 -11.66 31.92 -7.40
N LEU A 747 -12.18 31.21 -8.40
CA LEU A 747 -12.43 29.75 -8.29
C LEU A 747 -11.14 28.94 -8.24
N LEU A 748 -10.02 29.44 -8.71
CA LEU A 748 -8.70 28.83 -8.56
C LEU A 748 -8.07 29.18 -7.21
N VAL A 749 -8.07 30.45 -6.84
CA VAL A 749 -7.35 30.96 -5.67
C VAL A 749 -7.95 30.47 -4.36
N ILE A 750 -9.28 30.60 -4.18
CA ILE A 750 -9.93 30.26 -2.91
C ILE A 750 -9.76 28.76 -2.56
N PRO A 751 -10.01 27.78 -3.45
CA PRO A 751 -9.75 26.39 -3.15
C PRO A 751 -8.27 26.07 -2.91
N ALA A 752 -7.34 26.74 -3.61
CA ALA A 752 -5.90 26.56 -3.38
C ALA A 752 -5.48 27.01 -1.98
N MET A 753 -6.00 28.14 -1.52
CA MET A 753 -5.76 28.66 -0.17
C MET A 753 -6.26 27.70 0.93
N LEU A 754 -7.25 26.86 0.64
CA LEU A 754 -7.75 25.85 1.56
C LEU A 754 -6.99 24.53 1.43
N ALA A 755 -6.64 24.11 0.21
CA ALA A 755 -6.00 22.84 -0.07
C ALA A 755 -4.53 22.81 0.39
N PHE A 756 -3.74 23.83 0.05
CA PHE A 756 -2.30 23.85 0.34
C PHE A 756 -1.94 23.75 1.83
N PRO A 757 -2.64 24.41 2.78
CA PRO A 757 -2.39 24.19 4.19
C PRO A 757 -2.68 22.76 4.65
N ILE A 758 -3.72 22.12 4.09
CA ILE A 758 -4.06 20.73 4.39
C ILE A 758 -2.96 19.80 3.88
N ASP A 759 -2.52 20.00 2.63
CA ASP A 759 -1.42 19.22 2.06
C ASP A 759 -0.12 19.40 2.84
N TYR A 760 0.17 20.63 3.27
CA TYR A 760 1.34 20.89 4.12
C TYR A 760 1.28 20.11 5.44
N LEU A 761 0.10 20.06 6.07
CA LEU A 761 -0.09 19.25 7.30
C LEU A 761 0.07 17.76 7.04
N ILE A 762 -0.50 17.26 5.93
CA ILE A 762 -0.34 15.85 5.52
C ILE A 762 1.14 15.54 5.26
N LEU A 763 1.83 16.37 4.48
CA LEU A 763 3.25 16.19 4.17
C LEU A 763 4.13 16.30 5.42
N ARG A 764 3.79 17.18 6.36
CA ARG A 764 4.48 17.28 7.64
C ARG A 764 4.30 16.02 8.50
N ALA A 765 3.09 15.47 8.55
CA ALA A 765 2.86 14.20 9.23
C ALA A 765 3.64 13.06 8.54
N PHE A 766 3.68 13.07 7.21
CA PHE A 766 4.41 12.09 6.42
C PHE A 766 5.93 12.23 6.57
N SER A 767 6.44 13.44 6.80
CA SER A 767 7.88 13.71 6.98
C SER A 767 8.49 12.97 8.18
N MET A 768 7.67 12.62 9.17
CA MET A 768 8.12 11.88 10.35
C MET A 768 8.59 10.45 10.01
N ASN A 769 8.20 9.93 8.85
CA ASN A 769 8.53 8.57 8.39
C ASN A 769 9.82 8.52 7.55
N TYR A 770 10.47 9.68 7.30
CA TYR A 770 11.65 9.77 6.46
C TYR A 770 12.84 10.36 7.23
N VAL A 771 14.00 9.76 7.03
CA VAL A 771 15.27 10.28 7.59
C VAL A 771 15.66 11.60 6.88
N LYS A 772 15.56 11.64 5.55
CA LYS A 772 15.74 12.88 4.76
C LYS A 772 14.40 13.26 4.11
N PHE A 773 13.87 14.42 4.46
CA PHE A 773 12.63 14.93 3.89
C PHE A 773 12.83 16.27 3.20
N ILE A 774 12.18 16.46 2.03
CA ILE A 774 12.21 17.70 1.29
C ILE A 774 11.40 18.75 2.03
N ASN A 775 12.02 19.87 2.36
CA ASN A 775 11.27 21.01 2.89
C ASN A 775 10.58 21.74 1.74
N PHE A 776 9.27 21.51 1.58
CA PHE A 776 8.45 22.14 0.54
C PHE A 776 8.17 23.60 0.87
N GLY A 777 9.06 24.49 0.39
CA GLY A 777 8.97 25.94 0.58
C GLY A 777 7.89 26.60 -0.29
N PRO A 778 7.67 27.93 -0.12
CA PRO A 778 6.65 28.69 -0.87
C PRO A 778 6.78 28.60 -2.40
N LEU A 779 7.98 28.43 -2.91
CA LEU A 779 8.24 28.28 -4.34
C LEU A 779 7.61 27.03 -4.91
N PHE A 780 7.63 25.91 -4.17
CA PHE A 780 6.97 24.66 -4.56
C PHE A 780 5.47 24.88 -4.80
N TRP A 781 4.78 25.49 -3.82
CA TRP A 781 3.34 25.76 -3.91
C TRP A 781 3.00 26.72 -5.03
N LEU A 782 3.86 27.73 -5.27
CA LEU A 782 3.71 28.66 -6.38
C LEU A 782 3.84 27.98 -7.75
N CYS A 783 4.81 27.07 -7.90
CA CYS A 783 5.00 26.32 -9.15
C CYS A 783 3.80 25.40 -9.44
N ILE A 784 3.29 24.68 -8.44
CA ILE A 784 2.06 23.87 -8.58
C ILE A 784 0.89 24.76 -9.00
N PHE A 785 0.67 25.89 -8.29
CA PHE A 785 -0.39 26.82 -8.61
C PHE A 785 -0.28 27.37 -10.05
N ALA A 786 0.90 27.74 -10.47
CA ALA A 786 1.14 28.24 -11.83
C ALA A 786 0.86 27.16 -12.90
N GLY A 787 1.32 25.92 -12.68
CA GLY A 787 1.12 24.83 -13.62
C GLY A 787 -0.34 24.47 -13.87
N VAL A 788 -1.10 24.22 -12.81
CA VAL A 788 -2.54 23.90 -12.94
C VAL A 788 -3.34 25.09 -13.44
N SER A 789 -3.01 26.31 -12.96
CA SER A 789 -3.68 27.55 -13.46
C SER A 789 -3.44 27.74 -14.94
N LEU A 790 -2.25 27.44 -15.45
CA LEU A 790 -1.95 27.51 -16.89
C LEU A 790 -2.85 26.57 -17.70
N LEU A 791 -3.01 25.31 -17.26
CA LEU A 791 -3.90 24.34 -17.92
C LEU A 791 -5.36 24.80 -17.94
N VAL A 792 -5.84 25.36 -16.84
CA VAL A 792 -7.20 25.90 -16.75
C VAL A 792 -7.35 27.12 -17.65
N VAL A 793 -6.39 28.05 -17.66
CA VAL A 793 -6.42 29.23 -18.54
C VAL A 793 -6.40 28.81 -20.01
N LEU A 794 -5.59 27.85 -20.41
CA LEU A 794 -5.57 27.30 -21.77
C LEU A 794 -6.94 26.71 -22.16
N THR A 795 -7.58 25.95 -21.26
CA THR A 795 -8.92 25.40 -21.47
C THR A 795 -9.97 26.48 -21.67
N ILE A 796 -9.92 27.53 -20.88
CA ILE A 796 -10.84 28.70 -20.96
C ILE A 796 -10.57 29.50 -22.24
N LEU A 797 -9.31 29.79 -22.53
CA LEU A 797 -8.87 30.56 -23.68
C LEU A 797 -9.32 29.94 -25.00
N TRP A 798 -9.10 28.60 -25.13
CA TRP A 798 -9.55 27.84 -26.31
C TRP A 798 -11.04 28.05 -26.61
N ARG A 799 -11.90 28.02 -25.56
CA ARG A 799 -13.34 28.18 -25.73
C ARG A 799 -13.73 29.63 -26.01
N ILE A 800 -13.12 30.59 -25.34
CA ILE A 800 -13.40 32.03 -25.56
C ILE A 800 -12.97 32.42 -26.96
N LEU A 801 -11.82 31.99 -27.46
CA LEU A 801 -11.35 32.23 -28.82
C LEU A 801 -12.38 31.77 -29.87
N LYS A 802 -12.91 30.54 -29.66
CA LYS A 802 -13.93 29.97 -30.57
C LYS A 802 -15.18 30.85 -30.64
N VAL A 803 -15.65 31.40 -29.49
CA VAL A 803 -16.83 32.27 -29.43
C VAL A 803 -16.47 33.70 -29.91
N ALA A 804 -15.28 34.19 -29.61
CA ALA A 804 -14.81 35.47 -30.01
C ALA A 804 -14.60 35.60 -31.52
N ASN A 805 -14.35 34.53 -32.25
CA ASN A 805 -14.18 34.50 -33.70
C ASN A 805 -15.50 34.38 -34.47
N THR A 806 -16.65 34.19 -33.81
CA THR A 806 -17.97 34.21 -34.49
C THR A 806 -18.35 35.59 -34.93
N HIS A 807 -18.94 35.74 -36.14
CA HIS A 807 -19.40 37.04 -36.65
C HIS A 807 -20.59 37.56 -35.83
N PRO A 808 -20.54 38.85 -35.35
CA PRO A 808 -21.63 39.41 -34.54
C PRO A 808 -22.99 39.45 -35.25
N ALA A 809 -23.00 39.65 -36.57
CA ALA A 809 -24.23 39.72 -37.38
C ALA A 809 -25.00 38.39 -37.38
N ASP A 810 -24.28 37.26 -37.51
CA ASP A 810 -24.90 35.91 -37.53
C ASP A 810 -25.55 35.52 -36.20
N GLU A 811 -25.03 36.09 -35.10
CA GLU A 811 -25.51 35.83 -33.76
C GLU A 811 -26.73 36.63 -33.38
N ILE A 812 -26.82 37.89 -33.90
CA ILE A 812 -27.95 38.75 -33.65
C ILE A 812 -29.13 38.32 -34.53
N ALA A 813 -28.85 37.79 -35.72
CA ALA A 813 -29.88 37.32 -36.66
C ALA A 813 -30.52 35.98 -36.27
N LYS A 814 -29.82 35.14 -35.52
CA LYS A 814 -30.31 33.80 -35.07
C LYS A 814 -31.16 33.85 -33.80
N SER A 815 -31.32 35.03 -33.20
CA SER A 815 -32.15 35.26 -32.01
C SER A 815 -33.47 35.94 -32.38
#